data_9436ecfab3185a90c3df82d96c96a174
#
_entry.id   9436ecfab3185a90c3df82d96c96a174
#
_cell.length_a   1.000
_cell.length_b   1.000
_cell.length_c   1.000
_cell.angle_alpha   90.00
_cell.angle_beta   90.00
_cell.angle_gamma   90.00
#
_symmetry.space_group_name_H-M   'P 1'
#
loop_
_entity.id
_entity.type
_entity.pdbx_description
1 polymer ?
#
loop_
_entity_poly.entity_id
_entity_poly.type
_entity_poly.pdbx_seq_one_letter_code
_entity_poly.pdbx_strand_id
1 'polypeptide(L)'
;MRTSEIAKRFLDYFEQHDHLVVPSASLISPNPTTLFTIAGMVPFIPYLMGEQTPPKHRMASNQKCVRTLDIDEVGKTTRHGTFFQMLGNFSFGDYFKEEAIHYAYELLTTPQDKGGYGFDPEKLWMTTFTDDEEARSMWKNEGVDPEHIQIMGMEDNFWTTGGPGPGGPCSEIYVDRGPKYGVEGGPIADENRYIEIWDLVFENYEVDNVKSKTDLHIVGELENKNIDTGAGLERLAYLMQGKQNIYETDEVFPVIEAAQKLSGRTYGDDEAMDVRFRIVADHVRSALMIMSDGVRPSNNGRGYVLRRLLRRTVKAMRELGVTEPVMPTLLPTSKAAMEPSYPELNDTFHDVSEAAYGEEDAFRRTLESGTEIFDMAVTKAKQGGSDLVSGEDAFKLHDTYGFPIEITLEMAADQGVKVDEAKFRELMAEQKSRARADALKKRHNVDLSVYDDFKKTLLQPIDFLGYTDMSARAKVLGIMQEGKGSVPAVTGPANIEVILDRTPFYAQAGGQLADQGEILSDDGAVLEVDDVQKPIKDLIVHQCRLTEGTLVVGAEVNANIDLERRGAIARSHTATHMVHKALREELGPQATQRGSEDAPNRLRFDFQWSSAPSKDAMNAVEARVNEKLRENLAVTTQEMKFDDAIALGAMHLFGEKYGDIVRVVSIGEDGWSRELCGGTHIDHVGKIGAINIMSEASIGSGVRRVDAVVGQGAYEFNAREHALVSQLSDMVNARPDELAERVNMLLAKLKESDRRLAAMYESQLAASVPTLVAEAKASSAPVKVAKKNVGHFGSFDALRKTVLDVRGQLGEDAPVVVALAGMNEDGKPMVAVATNEAARKQGIKAGDLVRGASKVLGGGGGGKPDFAMAGIRDTSKIDDALNAVEGIVKENLEKAN
;
A
#
# COMPACT_ATOMS: atom_id res chain seq x y z
N MET A 1 -16.18 -23.35 29.51
CA MET A 1 -15.02 -22.52 29.92
C MET A 1 -14.70 -21.57 28.79
N ARG A 2 -14.43 -20.29 29.07
CA ARG A 2 -14.04 -19.31 28.04
C ARG A 2 -12.59 -19.55 27.58
N THR A 3 -12.25 -19.11 26.39
CA THR A 3 -10.89 -19.27 25.84
C THR A 3 -9.84 -18.65 26.75
N SER A 4 -10.07 -17.43 27.26
CA SER A 4 -9.18 -16.75 28.22
C SER A 4 -9.05 -17.50 29.57
N GLU A 5 -10.08 -18.20 30.01
CA GLU A 5 -10.04 -19.02 31.23
C GLU A 5 -9.24 -20.30 31.03
N ILE A 6 -9.30 -20.90 29.83
CA ILE A 6 -8.47 -22.07 29.45
C ILE A 6 -7.00 -21.68 29.48
N ALA A 7 -6.64 -20.55 28.80
CA ALA A 7 -5.28 -20.03 28.80
C ALA A 7 -4.77 -19.73 30.21
N LYS A 8 -5.60 -19.02 31.03
CA LYS A 8 -5.23 -18.72 32.42
C LYS A 8 -4.99 -20.00 33.22
N ARG A 9 -5.81 -21.02 33.08
CA ARG A 9 -5.67 -22.30 33.79
C ARG A 9 -4.38 -23.01 33.45
N PHE A 10 -3.98 -23.00 32.18
CA PHE A 10 -2.69 -23.52 31.74
C PHE A 10 -1.52 -22.81 32.45
N LEU A 11 -1.53 -21.48 32.39
CA LEU A 11 -0.48 -20.68 33.00
C LEU A 11 -0.43 -20.84 34.53
N ASP A 12 -1.58 -20.81 35.20
CA ASP A 12 -1.67 -21.01 36.66
C ASP A 12 -1.17 -22.42 37.05
N TYR A 13 -1.45 -23.48 36.28
CA TYR A 13 -0.97 -24.83 36.50
C TYR A 13 0.56 -24.90 36.44
N PHE A 14 1.16 -24.36 35.38
CA PHE A 14 2.61 -24.39 35.25
C PHE A 14 3.32 -23.44 36.22
N GLU A 15 2.71 -22.33 36.63
CA GLU A 15 3.23 -21.48 37.69
C GLU A 15 3.32 -22.25 39.02
N GLN A 16 2.30 -23.08 39.37
CA GLN A 16 2.30 -23.95 40.55
C GLN A 16 3.38 -25.03 40.46
N HIS A 17 3.84 -25.41 39.27
CA HIS A 17 4.94 -26.36 39.02
C HIS A 17 6.28 -25.63 38.74
N ASP A 18 6.45 -24.47 39.38
CA ASP A 18 7.70 -23.69 39.36
C ASP A 18 8.15 -23.15 38.00
N HIS A 19 7.21 -22.91 37.07
CA HIS A 19 7.50 -22.25 35.79
C HIS A 19 7.35 -20.73 35.94
N LEU A 20 8.24 -19.98 35.29
CA LEU A 20 8.08 -18.54 35.11
C LEU A 20 7.10 -18.27 33.98
N VAL A 21 5.96 -17.68 34.31
CA VAL A 21 5.01 -17.23 33.29
C VAL A 21 5.56 -15.97 32.62
N VAL A 22 5.72 -16.02 31.31
CA VAL A 22 6.24 -14.91 30.51
C VAL A 22 5.17 -14.42 29.53
N PRO A 23 5.10 -13.11 29.27
CA PRO A 23 4.15 -12.56 28.31
C PRO A 23 4.46 -13.03 26.88
N SER A 24 3.44 -13.01 26.03
CA SER A 24 3.63 -13.27 24.61
C SER A 24 4.64 -12.30 23.99
N ALA A 25 5.57 -12.83 23.24
CA ALA A 25 6.42 -12.03 22.37
C ALA A 25 5.62 -11.48 21.17
N SER A 26 6.20 -10.51 20.47
CA SER A 26 5.62 -9.96 19.25
C SER A 26 5.43 -11.02 18.16
N LEU A 27 4.40 -10.84 17.35
CA LEU A 27 4.21 -11.58 16.09
C LEU A 27 5.32 -11.31 15.06
N ILE A 28 6.04 -10.20 15.21
CA ILE A 28 7.19 -9.89 14.35
C ILE A 28 8.37 -10.74 14.79
N SER A 29 8.66 -11.80 14.02
CA SER A 29 9.75 -12.71 14.35
C SER A 29 11.10 -11.99 14.43
N PRO A 30 11.90 -12.24 15.46
CA PRO A 30 13.29 -11.77 15.52
C PRO A 30 14.18 -12.50 14.51
N ASN A 31 13.80 -13.70 14.06
CA ASN A 31 14.52 -14.45 13.05
C ASN A 31 14.27 -13.86 11.66
N PRO A 32 15.31 -13.39 10.93
CA PRO A 32 15.17 -12.77 9.62
C PRO A 32 14.68 -13.72 8.52
N THR A 33 14.73 -15.03 8.74
CA THR A 33 14.27 -16.04 7.78
C THR A 33 12.75 -16.26 7.80
N THR A 34 12.07 -15.85 8.88
CA THR A 34 10.63 -15.98 9.04
C THR A 34 9.93 -14.62 9.11
N LEU A 35 8.77 -14.50 8.46
CA LEU A 35 8.00 -13.27 8.49
C LEU A 35 7.36 -13.03 9.85
N PHE A 36 6.83 -14.08 10.47
CA PHE A 36 6.10 -14.02 11.73
C PHE A 36 6.60 -15.08 12.72
N THR A 37 6.26 -14.91 13.98
CA THR A 37 6.40 -15.92 15.02
C THR A 37 5.41 -17.05 14.74
N ILE A 38 5.89 -18.25 14.40
CA ILE A 38 5.11 -19.39 13.92
C ILE A 38 4.82 -20.43 14.99
N ALA A 39 5.52 -20.38 16.12
CA ALA A 39 5.41 -21.34 17.22
C ALA A 39 5.80 -20.72 18.57
N GLY A 40 5.38 -21.34 19.67
CA GLY A 40 5.62 -20.87 21.03
C GLY A 40 7.07 -20.74 21.40
N MET A 41 7.92 -21.60 20.88
CA MET A 41 9.34 -21.67 21.21
C MET A 41 10.22 -20.64 20.47
N VAL A 42 9.73 -19.99 19.40
CA VAL A 42 10.55 -19.09 18.57
C VAL A 42 11.26 -18.00 19.38
N PRO A 43 10.64 -17.37 20.40
CA PRO A 43 11.33 -16.41 21.25
C PRO A 43 12.43 -17.01 22.13
N PHE A 44 12.42 -18.31 22.31
CA PHE A 44 13.30 -19.04 23.23
C PHE A 44 14.43 -19.82 22.52
N ILE A 45 14.53 -19.74 21.20
CA ILE A 45 15.61 -20.39 20.42
C ILE A 45 17.00 -20.13 21.01
N PRO A 46 17.39 -18.90 21.42
CA PRO A 46 18.72 -18.68 21.99
C PRO A 46 18.96 -19.44 23.32
N TYR A 47 17.91 -19.73 24.08
CA TYR A 47 18.00 -20.53 25.30
C TYR A 47 18.09 -22.02 25.00
N LEU A 48 17.29 -22.51 24.05
CA LEU A 48 17.31 -23.89 23.57
C LEU A 48 18.65 -24.27 22.95
N MET A 49 19.27 -23.35 22.23
CA MET A 49 20.59 -23.52 21.61
C MET A 49 21.76 -23.30 22.59
N GLY A 50 21.50 -22.88 23.84
CA GLY A 50 22.55 -22.58 24.83
C GLY A 50 23.33 -21.29 24.55
N GLU A 51 22.88 -20.45 23.61
CA GLU A 51 23.52 -19.19 23.26
C GLU A 51 23.34 -18.11 24.36
N GLN A 52 22.24 -18.22 25.10
CA GLN A 52 21.91 -17.33 26.22
C GLN A 52 21.41 -18.13 27.42
N THR A 53 21.67 -17.59 28.61
CA THR A 53 21.13 -18.17 29.86
C THR A 53 19.68 -17.73 30.02
N PRO A 54 18.70 -18.67 30.20
CA PRO A 54 17.31 -18.33 30.44
C PRO A 54 17.14 -17.64 31.81
N PRO A 55 16.17 -16.75 31.95
CA PRO A 55 15.87 -16.09 33.23
C PRO A 55 15.40 -17.09 34.30
N LYS A 56 14.83 -18.22 33.87
CA LYS A 56 14.51 -19.41 34.68
C LYS A 56 14.56 -20.65 33.79
N HIS A 57 14.98 -21.79 34.33
CA HIS A 57 15.05 -23.02 33.53
C HIS A 57 13.68 -23.64 33.19
N ARG A 58 12.61 -23.20 33.85
CA ARG A 58 11.22 -23.57 33.55
C ARG A 58 10.44 -22.32 33.19
N MET A 59 9.84 -22.29 32.04
CA MET A 59 8.99 -21.16 31.62
C MET A 59 7.68 -21.66 31.00
N ALA A 60 6.64 -20.81 31.03
CA ALA A 60 5.38 -21.05 30.35
C ALA A 60 4.84 -19.77 29.73
N SER A 61 4.16 -19.90 28.58
CA SER A 61 3.57 -18.75 27.90
C SER A 61 2.31 -19.12 27.12
N ASN A 62 1.49 -18.12 26.84
CA ASN A 62 0.47 -18.14 25.79
C ASN A 62 0.98 -17.27 24.64
N GLN A 63 1.61 -17.86 23.63
CA GLN A 63 2.27 -17.15 22.54
C GLN A 63 1.34 -16.89 21.36
N LYS A 64 1.27 -15.64 20.93
CA LYS A 64 0.66 -15.23 19.65
C LYS A 64 1.45 -15.83 18.48
N CYS A 65 0.78 -16.52 17.58
CA CYS A 65 1.39 -17.15 16.41
C CYS A 65 0.64 -16.80 15.11
N VAL A 66 1.38 -16.72 14.00
CA VAL A 66 0.81 -16.57 12.66
C VAL A 66 1.48 -17.53 11.70
N ARG A 67 0.67 -18.43 11.09
CA ARG A 67 1.10 -19.34 10.02
C ARG A 67 0.50 -18.94 8.69
N THR A 68 1.33 -18.44 7.79
CA THR A 68 0.89 -17.91 6.49
C THR A 68 0.56 -19.00 5.48
N LEU A 69 1.08 -20.21 5.66
CA LEU A 69 0.79 -21.36 4.81
C LEU A 69 -0.65 -21.86 4.99
N ASP A 70 -1.23 -21.64 6.17
CA ASP A 70 -2.58 -22.10 6.52
C ASP A 70 -3.69 -21.20 5.94
N ILE A 71 -3.35 -20.00 5.45
CA ILE A 71 -4.32 -19.00 4.94
C ILE A 71 -5.29 -19.60 3.90
N ASP A 72 -4.80 -20.50 3.06
CA ASP A 72 -5.61 -21.10 1.98
C ASP A 72 -6.47 -22.28 2.46
N GLU A 73 -6.21 -22.81 3.67
CA GLU A 73 -6.99 -23.86 4.32
C GLU A 73 -8.04 -23.29 5.30
N VAL A 74 -7.96 -22.01 5.63
CA VAL A 74 -8.91 -21.31 6.48
C VAL A 74 -10.32 -21.43 5.92
N GLY A 75 -11.24 -21.82 6.80
CA GLY A 75 -12.65 -21.99 6.46
C GLY A 75 -13.01 -23.36 5.90
N LYS A 76 -12.07 -24.09 5.29
CA LYS A 76 -12.27 -25.40 4.69
C LYS A 76 -12.11 -26.54 5.70
N THR A 77 -11.22 -26.38 6.65
CA THR A 77 -10.96 -27.33 7.74
C THR A 77 -11.53 -26.84 9.06
N THR A 78 -11.62 -27.73 10.03
CA THR A 78 -12.15 -27.39 11.38
C THR A 78 -11.09 -26.86 12.33
N ARG A 79 -9.79 -26.88 11.96
CA ARG A 79 -8.64 -26.76 12.85
C ARG A 79 -7.58 -25.75 12.43
N HIS A 80 -7.59 -25.21 11.19
CA HIS A 80 -6.61 -24.25 10.69
C HIS A 80 -7.08 -22.80 10.89
N GLY A 81 -6.21 -21.98 11.44
CA GLY A 81 -6.40 -20.53 11.57
C GLY A 81 -5.10 -19.80 11.23
N THR A 82 -5.22 -18.60 10.65
CA THR A 82 -4.05 -17.77 10.30
C THR A 82 -3.35 -17.25 11.54
N PHE A 83 -4.09 -16.61 12.44
CA PHE A 83 -3.65 -16.27 13.79
C PHE A 83 -4.19 -17.33 14.75
N PHE A 84 -3.34 -17.80 15.64
CA PHE A 84 -3.73 -18.70 16.73
C PHE A 84 -2.85 -18.48 17.95
N GLN A 85 -3.29 -19.02 19.07
CA GLN A 85 -2.63 -18.91 20.34
C GLN A 85 -2.04 -20.27 20.71
N MET A 86 -0.75 -20.31 21.03
CA MET A 86 -0.05 -21.53 21.41
C MET A 86 0.32 -21.46 22.89
N LEU A 87 -0.29 -22.32 23.68
CA LEU A 87 0.08 -22.56 25.08
C LEU A 87 1.32 -23.45 25.11
N GLY A 88 2.39 -22.98 25.73
CA GLY A 88 3.64 -23.72 25.79
C GLY A 88 4.25 -23.76 27.19
N ASN A 89 4.78 -24.88 27.58
CA ASN A 89 5.70 -25.03 28.69
C ASN A 89 7.06 -25.50 28.21
N PHE A 90 8.11 -24.92 28.79
CA PHE A 90 9.49 -25.04 28.31
C PHE A 90 10.38 -25.44 29.47
N SER A 91 11.31 -26.36 29.19
CA SER A 91 12.40 -26.74 30.08
C SER A 91 13.75 -26.56 29.38
N PHE A 92 14.64 -25.82 29.98
CA PHE A 92 15.99 -25.55 29.48
C PHE A 92 17.00 -26.30 30.32
N GLY A 93 17.19 -27.61 30.02
CA GLY A 93 18.09 -28.47 30.76
C GLY A 93 17.69 -28.78 32.22
N ASP A 94 16.40 -28.68 32.55
CA ASP A 94 15.89 -29.02 33.89
C ASP A 94 15.17 -30.36 33.87
N TYR A 95 13.89 -30.41 33.46
CA TYR A 95 13.17 -31.67 33.27
C TYR A 95 13.13 -32.10 31.80
N PHE A 96 12.79 -33.36 31.56
CA PHE A 96 12.71 -33.92 30.22
C PHE A 96 11.37 -34.68 30.01
N LYS A 97 11.35 -35.75 29.24
CA LYS A 97 10.16 -36.47 28.79
C LYS A 97 9.19 -36.86 29.90
N GLU A 98 9.69 -37.41 31.01
CA GLU A 98 8.84 -37.98 32.07
C GLU A 98 7.93 -36.93 32.68
N GLU A 99 8.50 -35.82 33.10
CA GLU A 99 7.74 -34.73 33.69
C GLU A 99 6.86 -34.01 32.66
N ALA A 100 7.34 -33.84 31.41
CA ALA A 100 6.54 -33.21 30.36
C ALA A 100 5.28 -34.01 30.05
N ILE A 101 5.38 -35.32 29.92
CA ILE A 101 4.28 -36.25 29.69
C ILE A 101 3.32 -36.23 30.91
N HIS A 102 3.88 -36.31 32.13
CA HIS A 102 3.09 -36.26 33.35
C HIS A 102 2.27 -34.98 33.44
N TYR A 103 2.89 -33.81 33.30
CA TYR A 103 2.20 -32.51 33.34
C TYR A 103 1.07 -32.40 32.33
N ALA A 104 1.33 -32.82 31.09
CA ALA A 104 0.33 -32.77 30.05
C ALA A 104 -0.86 -33.69 30.36
N TYR A 105 -0.60 -34.94 30.78
CA TYR A 105 -1.66 -35.90 31.11
C TYR A 105 -2.47 -35.48 32.31
N GLU A 106 -1.79 -35.04 33.38
CA GLU A 106 -2.46 -34.57 34.60
C GLU A 106 -3.36 -33.36 34.30
N LEU A 107 -2.86 -32.34 33.63
CA LEU A 107 -3.66 -31.16 33.32
C LEU A 107 -4.86 -31.49 32.42
N LEU A 108 -4.70 -32.38 31.45
CA LEU A 108 -5.78 -32.77 30.54
C LEU A 108 -6.86 -33.59 31.25
N THR A 109 -6.48 -34.54 32.11
CA THR A 109 -7.41 -35.53 32.67
C THR A 109 -7.99 -35.13 34.02
N THR A 110 -7.28 -34.30 34.78
CA THR A 110 -7.78 -33.81 36.09
C THR A 110 -9.11 -33.09 35.91
N PRO A 111 -10.14 -33.40 36.75
CA PRO A 111 -11.44 -32.75 36.68
C PRO A 111 -11.37 -31.21 36.75
N GLN A 112 -12.31 -30.53 36.08
CA GLN A 112 -12.31 -29.05 35.99
C GLN A 112 -12.46 -28.38 37.38
N ASP A 113 -13.20 -28.97 38.30
CA ASP A 113 -13.37 -28.48 39.67
C ASP A 113 -12.10 -28.65 40.54
N LYS A 114 -11.14 -29.44 40.06
CA LYS A 114 -9.84 -29.66 40.68
C LYS A 114 -8.69 -28.98 39.97
N GLY A 115 -8.97 -28.14 38.96
CA GLY A 115 -7.98 -27.33 38.27
C GLY A 115 -7.51 -27.86 36.90
N GLY A 116 -7.91 -29.07 36.48
CA GLY A 116 -7.61 -29.62 35.17
C GLY A 116 -8.65 -29.26 34.08
N TYR A 117 -8.46 -29.82 32.88
CA TYR A 117 -9.41 -29.64 31.78
C TYR A 117 -10.55 -30.67 31.76
N GLY A 118 -10.36 -31.83 32.39
CA GLY A 118 -11.37 -32.84 32.54
C GLY A 118 -11.71 -33.60 31.27
N PHE A 119 -10.74 -33.79 30.38
CA PHE A 119 -10.92 -34.69 29.24
C PHE A 119 -11.04 -36.15 29.74
N ASP A 120 -11.87 -36.90 29.05
CA ASP A 120 -12.02 -38.33 29.28
C ASP A 120 -10.77 -39.08 28.80
N PRO A 121 -10.02 -39.77 29.69
CA PRO A 121 -8.83 -40.52 29.36
C PRO A 121 -9.04 -41.53 28.23
N GLU A 122 -10.24 -42.13 28.14
CA GLU A 122 -10.57 -43.12 27.10
C GLU A 122 -10.69 -42.50 25.68
N LYS A 123 -10.75 -41.17 25.59
CA LYS A 123 -10.80 -40.43 24.33
C LYS A 123 -9.46 -39.86 23.90
N LEU A 124 -8.45 -39.99 24.74
CA LEU A 124 -7.12 -39.48 24.44
C LEU A 124 -6.34 -40.54 23.66
N TRP A 125 -5.73 -40.07 22.58
CA TRP A 125 -4.82 -40.85 21.74
C TRP A 125 -3.48 -40.13 21.70
N MET A 126 -2.39 -40.93 21.66
CA MET A 126 -1.02 -40.41 21.65
C MET A 126 -0.31 -40.91 20.39
N THR A 127 0.55 -40.09 19.83
CA THR A 127 1.50 -40.53 18.83
C THR A 127 2.91 -40.40 19.37
N THR A 128 3.81 -41.24 18.91
CA THR A 128 5.23 -41.20 19.30
C THR A 128 6.12 -41.49 18.10
N PHE A 129 7.29 -40.88 18.10
CA PHE A 129 8.30 -41.14 17.08
C PHE A 129 8.73 -42.62 17.05
N THR A 130 9.03 -43.13 15.85
CA THR A 130 9.34 -44.55 15.61
C THR A 130 10.39 -45.12 16.56
N ASP A 131 11.46 -44.41 16.83
CA ASP A 131 12.56 -44.85 17.68
C ASP A 131 12.45 -44.45 19.16
N ASP A 132 11.29 -43.83 19.56
CA ASP A 132 11.10 -43.35 20.94
C ASP A 132 10.30 -44.34 21.81
N GLU A 133 10.92 -45.48 22.15
CA GLU A 133 10.34 -46.48 23.07
C GLU A 133 10.19 -45.92 24.50
N GLU A 134 11.03 -44.96 24.87
CA GLU A 134 11.01 -44.31 26.16
C GLU A 134 9.69 -43.55 26.37
N ALA A 135 9.30 -42.66 25.44
CA ALA A 135 8.04 -41.94 25.49
C ALA A 135 6.82 -42.90 25.49
N ARG A 136 6.86 -43.97 24.68
CA ARG A 136 5.81 -45.03 24.71
C ARG A 136 5.64 -45.67 26.09
N SER A 137 6.73 -45.94 26.75
CA SER A 137 6.71 -46.55 28.10
C SER A 137 6.18 -45.58 29.14
N MET A 138 6.54 -44.30 29.02
CA MET A 138 6.05 -43.23 29.91
C MET A 138 4.53 -43.05 29.78
N TRP A 139 3.98 -43.01 28.56
CA TRP A 139 2.54 -42.93 28.37
C TRP A 139 1.78 -44.12 28.95
N LYS A 140 2.32 -45.36 28.84
CA LYS A 140 1.74 -46.50 29.47
C LYS A 140 1.76 -46.41 31.03
N ASN A 141 2.82 -45.82 31.58
CA ASN A 141 2.94 -45.62 33.03
C ASN A 141 1.94 -44.61 33.53
N GLU A 142 1.58 -43.56 32.71
CA GLU A 142 0.50 -42.64 33.00
C GLU A 142 -0.90 -43.27 32.91
N GLY A 143 -1.02 -44.49 32.37
CA GLY A 143 -2.26 -45.23 32.29
C GLY A 143 -2.97 -45.13 30.94
N VAL A 144 -2.29 -44.64 29.90
CA VAL A 144 -2.83 -44.64 28.54
C VAL A 144 -2.90 -46.07 27.99
N ASP A 145 -4.05 -46.44 27.41
CA ASP A 145 -4.24 -47.72 26.77
C ASP A 145 -3.17 -47.90 25.65
N PRO A 146 -2.40 -49.00 25.66
CA PRO A 146 -1.43 -49.30 24.60
C PRO A 146 -2.01 -49.25 23.18
N GLU A 147 -3.30 -49.52 22.99
CA GLU A 147 -3.99 -49.46 21.69
C GLU A 147 -4.22 -48.01 21.23
N HIS A 148 -4.19 -47.05 22.17
CA HIS A 148 -4.30 -45.62 21.90
C HIS A 148 -2.96 -44.94 21.67
N ILE A 149 -1.83 -45.68 21.65
CA ILE A 149 -0.51 -45.15 21.37
C ILE A 149 -0.08 -45.59 19.95
N GLN A 150 -0.05 -44.70 19.01
CA GLN A 150 0.34 -44.95 17.63
C GLN A 150 1.77 -44.50 17.37
N ILE A 151 2.46 -45.23 16.48
CA ILE A 151 3.85 -44.96 16.11
C ILE A 151 3.86 -44.26 14.76
N MET A 152 4.49 -43.11 14.70
CA MET A 152 4.62 -42.33 13.46
C MET A 152 6.09 -42.04 13.11
N GLY A 153 6.30 -41.66 11.88
CA GLY A 153 7.63 -41.38 11.33
C GLY A 153 8.10 -39.95 11.49
N MET A 154 9.16 -39.62 10.79
CA MET A 154 9.80 -38.33 10.80
C MET A 154 8.89 -37.19 10.23
N GLU A 155 7.95 -37.56 9.38
CA GLU A 155 7.03 -36.58 8.76
C GLU A 155 6.04 -36.01 9.79
N ASP A 156 5.64 -36.80 10.77
CA ASP A 156 4.63 -36.45 11.76
C ASP A 156 5.26 -36.17 13.13
N ASN A 157 6.07 -37.06 13.67
CA ASN A 157 6.60 -37.00 15.03
C ASN A 157 8.08 -36.60 15.13
N PHE A 158 8.57 -35.75 14.23
CA PHE A 158 9.85 -35.05 14.37
C PHE A 158 9.67 -33.58 14.05
N TRP A 159 9.98 -32.73 15.00
CA TRP A 159 9.75 -31.30 14.88
C TRP A 159 11.05 -30.51 14.64
N THR A 160 10.96 -29.43 13.83
CA THR A 160 12.02 -28.46 13.60
C THR A 160 11.43 -27.09 13.29
N THR A 161 12.23 -26.04 13.42
CA THR A 161 11.84 -24.67 13.05
C THR A 161 11.65 -24.45 11.54
N GLY A 162 11.93 -25.43 10.70
CA GLY A 162 11.96 -25.30 9.24
C GLY A 162 13.21 -24.60 8.71
N GLY A 163 14.20 -24.35 9.57
CA GLY A 163 15.52 -23.79 9.26
C GLY A 163 16.56 -24.32 10.24
N PRO A 164 17.81 -23.82 10.22
CA PRO A 164 18.82 -24.16 11.21
C PRO A 164 18.33 -23.80 12.63
N GLY A 165 18.53 -24.72 13.57
CA GLY A 165 18.09 -24.51 14.95
C GLY A 165 17.88 -25.80 15.74
N PRO A 166 17.18 -25.75 16.88
CA PRO A 166 16.87 -26.91 17.66
C PRO A 166 15.82 -27.78 17.00
N GLY A 167 15.81 -29.08 17.33
CA GLY A 167 14.81 -30.03 16.87
C GLY A 167 14.89 -31.35 17.60
N GLY A 168 13.87 -32.19 17.43
CA GLY A 168 13.85 -33.52 18.05
C GLY A 168 12.56 -34.28 17.79
N PRO A 169 12.52 -35.55 18.25
CA PRO A 169 11.31 -36.33 18.22
C PRO A 169 10.22 -35.68 19.09
N CYS A 170 8.98 -35.88 18.71
CA CYS A 170 7.85 -35.37 19.48
C CYS A 170 6.80 -36.44 19.75
N SER A 171 5.89 -36.11 20.66
CA SER A 171 4.71 -36.90 20.99
C SER A 171 3.50 -35.99 21.00
N GLU A 172 2.56 -36.29 20.14
CA GLU A 172 1.34 -35.47 20.01
C GLU A 172 0.18 -36.14 20.74
N ILE A 173 -0.70 -35.33 21.30
CA ILE A 173 -1.90 -35.74 22.02
C ILE A 173 -3.12 -35.36 21.21
N TYR A 174 -3.99 -36.33 20.97
CA TYR A 174 -5.22 -36.19 20.19
C TYR A 174 -6.46 -36.50 21.02
N VAL A 175 -7.58 -35.93 20.62
CA VAL A 175 -8.91 -36.21 21.19
C VAL A 175 -9.79 -36.89 20.15
N ASP A 176 -10.33 -38.07 20.44
CA ASP A 176 -11.39 -38.70 19.64
C ASP A 176 -12.73 -37.97 19.85
N ARG A 177 -13.21 -37.33 18.77
CA ARG A 177 -14.50 -36.63 18.74
C ARG A 177 -15.69 -37.58 18.58
N GLY A 178 -15.41 -38.85 18.35
CA GLY A 178 -16.41 -39.91 18.19
C GLY A 178 -16.85 -40.18 16.73
N PRO A 179 -17.66 -41.22 16.53
CA PRO A 179 -17.96 -41.80 15.23
C PRO A 179 -18.73 -40.89 14.26
N LYS A 180 -19.29 -39.79 14.75
CA LYS A 180 -19.96 -38.77 13.92
C LYS A 180 -18.97 -38.02 13.01
N TYR A 181 -17.71 -37.98 13.40
CA TYR A 181 -16.69 -37.14 12.75
C TYR A 181 -15.72 -37.89 11.85
N GLY A 182 -15.83 -39.22 11.77
CA GLY A 182 -15.00 -40.00 10.89
C GLY A 182 -14.86 -41.47 11.28
N VAL A 183 -13.90 -42.14 10.65
CA VAL A 183 -13.70 -43.60 10.85
C VAL A 183 -12.90 -43.88 12.13
N GLU A 184 -13.07 -45.10 12.67
CA GLU A 184 -12.30 -45.59 13.81
C GLU A 184 -10.90 -46.04 13.38
N GLY A 185 -9.92 -45.88 14.26
CA GLY A 185 -8.56 -46.35 14.03
C GLY A 185 -7.43 -45.42 14.43
N GLY A 186 -7.77 -44.37 15.23
CA GLY A 186 -6.81 -43.40 15.75
C GLY A 186 -6.38 -42.30 14.76
N PRO A 187 -5.43 -41.43 15.13
CA PRO A 187 -4.94 -40.31 14.34
C PRO A 187 -4.49 -40.68 12.92
N ILE A 188 -3.85 -41.82 12.74
CA ILE A 188 -3.43 -42.31 11.41
C ILE A 188 -4.61 -42.57 10.47
N ALA A 189 -5.77 -42.95 11.01
CA ALA A 189 -6.92 -43.34 10.19
C ALA A 189 -7.75 -42.12 9.76
N ASP A 190 -7.93 -41.09 10.61
CA ASP A 190 -8.79 -39.96 10.30
C ASP A 190 -8.49 -38.75 11.18
N GLU A 191 -7.83 -37.76 10.63
CA GLU A 191 -7.50 -36.49 11.29
C GLU A 191 -8.73 -35.58 11.56
N ASN A 192 -9.88 -35.85 10.95
CA ASN A 192 -11.10 -35.08 11.24
C ASN A 192 -11.81 -35.60 12.49
N ARG A 193 -11.68 -36.90 12.78
CA ARG A 193 -12.19 -37.52 14.01
C ARG A 193 -11.23 -37.31 15.17
N TYR A 194 -9.94 -37.51 14.95
CA TYR A 194 -8.91 -37.42 15.96
C TYR A 194 -8.19 -36.08 15.83
N ILE A 195 -8.48 -35.14 16.71
CA ILE A 195 -7.92 -33.78 16.64
C ILE A 195 -6.72 -33.68 17.56
N GLU A 196 -5.56 -33.35 17.00
CA GLU A 196 -4.36 -32.97 17.71
C GLU A 196 -4.63 -31.71 18.57
N ILE A 197 -4.35 -31.79 19.85
CA ILE A 197 -4.55 -30.69 20.80
C ILE A 197 -3.25 -30.20 21.41
N TRP A 198 -2.22 -31.03 21.50
CA TRP A 198 -0.95 -30.70 22.14
C TRP A 198 0.18 -31.50 21.55
N ASP A 199 1.28 -30.86 21.22
CA ASP A 199 2.55 -31.46 20.78
C ASP A 199 3.62 -31.26 21.86
N LEU A 200 4.29 -32.35 22.28
CA LEU A 200 5.39 -32.39 23.24
C LEU A 200 6.69 -32.69 22.47
N VAL A 201 7.50 -31.65 22.24
CA VAL A 201 8.76 -31.78 21.51
C VAL A 201 9.91 -32.03 22.49
N PHE A 202 10.66 -33.05 22.24
CA PHE A 202 11.85 -33.47 23.00
C PHE A 202 13.10 -32.97 22.26
N GLU A 203 13.47 -31.71 22.49
CA GLU A 203 14.55 -31.08 21.74
C GLU A 203 15.92 -31.51 22.26
N ASN A 204 16.52 -32.37 21.52
CA ASN A 204 17.85 -32.94 21.86
C ASN A 204 18.85 -32.85 20.70
N TYR A 205 18.47 -32.32 19.53
CA TYR A 205 19.35 -32.20 18.38
C TYR A 205 19.45 -30.75 17.87
N GLU A 206 20.65 -30.43 17.37
CA GLU A 206 20.86 -29.28 16.48
C GLU A 206 20.68 -29.75 15.03
N VAL A 207 19.89 -29.03 14.25
CA VAL A 207 19.64 -29.36 12.84
C VAL A 207 20.00 -28.18 11.92
N ASP A 208 20.45 -28.53 10.70
CA ASP A 208 20.71 -27.60 9.62
C ASP A 208 20.25 -28.14 8.27
N ASN A 209 20.47 -27.37 7.20
CA ASN A 209 20.14 -27.76 5.81
C ASN A 209 18.72 -28.32 5.64
N VAL A 210 17.74 -27.78 6.38
CA VAL A 210 16.35 -28.25 6.34
C VAL A 210 15.72 -27.89 5.01
N LYS A 211 15.44 -28.88 4.15
CA LYS A 211 14.75 -28.73 2.87
C LYS A 211 13.29 -29.20 2.95
N SER A 212 13.02 -30.20 3.78
CA SER A 212 11.69 -30.71 4.10
C SER A 212 11.71 -31.33 5.50
N LYS A 213 10.54 -31.72 6.03
CA LYS A 213 10.44 -32.45 7.30
C LYS A 213 11.30 -33.75 7.35
N THR A 214 11.52 -34.36 6.19
CA THR A 214 12.28 -35.63 6.07
C THR A 214 13.66 -35.49 5.40
N ASP A 215 13.99 -34.31 4.84
CA ASP A 215 15.30 -34.01 4.24
C ASP A 215 15.96 -32.87 5.02
N LEU A 216 16.60 -33.21 6.10
CA LEU A 216 17.35 -32.35 7.00
C LEU A 216 18.65 -33.04 7.45
N HIS A 217 19.59 -32.25 7.94
CA HIS A 217 20.84 -32.76 8.47
C HIS A 217 20.90 -32.52 9.99
N ILE A 218 21.11 -33.58 10.76
CA ILE A 218 21.35 -33.50 12.21
C ILE A 218 22.84 -33.25 12.40
N VAL A 219 23.15 -32.05 12.94
CA VAL A 219 24.54 -31.61 13.21
C VAL A 219 25.12 -32.39 14.40
N GLY A 220 24.33 -32.56 15.46
CA GLY A 220 24.71 -33.26 16.66
C GLY A 220 23.66 -33.17 17.78
N GLU A 221 24.00 -33.68 18.95
CA GLU A 221 23.17 -33.51 20.14
C GLU A 221 23.38 -32.11 20.72
N LEU A 222 22.31 -31.47 21.24
CA LEU A 222 22.38 -30.24 22.01
C LEU A 222 23.11 -30.49 23.34
N GLU A 223 23.76 -29.45 23.90
CA GLU A 223 24.45 -29.51 25.19
C GLU A 223 23.49 -29.93 26.32
N ASN A 224 22.26 -29.44 26.27
CA ASN A 224 21.19 -29.76 27.20
C ASN A 224 20.01 -30.40 26.46
N LYS A 225 19.34 -31.35 27.14
CA LYS A 225 18.04 -31.86 26.72
C LYS A 225 16.95 -30.88 27.12
N ASN A 226 16.18 -30.42 26.18
CA ASN A 226 15.17 -29.39 26.41
C ASN A 226 13.77 -29.91 26.12
N ILE A 227 12.78 -29.27 26.70
CA ILE A 227 11.36 -29.46 26.38
C ILE A 227 10.82 -28.18 25.76
N ASP A 228 10.18 -28.34 24.61
CA ASP A 228 9.29 -27.39 23.97
C ASP A 228 7.91 -28.03 23.84
N THR A 229 6.85 -27.34 24.24
CA THR A 229 5.52 -27.85 23.97
C THR A 229 4.62 -26.81 23.33
N GLY A 230 3.63 -27.29 22.54
CA GLY A 230 2.68 -26.42 21.87
C GLY A 230 1.25 -26.99 21.92
N ALA A 231 0.40 -26.45 22.78
CA ALA A 231 -1.02 -26.77 22.77
C ALA A 231 -1.82 -25.67 22.07
N GLY A 232 -2.64 -26.06 21.09
CA GLY A 232 -3.50 -25.14 20.37
C GLY A 232 -4.66 -24.65 21.21
N LEU A 233 -4.62 -23.40 21.70
CA LEU A 233 -5.65 -22.85 22.57
C LEU A 233 -7.03 -22.89 21.92
N GLU A 234 -7.17 -22.54 20.65
CA GLU A 234 -8.44 -22.59 19.92
C GLU A 234 -8.96 -24.02 19.76
N ARG A 235 -8.04 -25.01 19.61
CA ARG A 235 -8.42 -26.42 19.52
C ARG A 235 -8.95 -26.93 20.87
N LEU A 236 -8.29 -26.62 21.95
CA LEU A 236 -8.80 -26.88 23.30
C LEU A 236 -10.14 -26.18 23.54
N ALA A 237 -10.24 -24.91 23.17
CA ALA A 237 -11.43 -24.09 23.42
C ALA A 237 -12.67 -24.66 22.72
N TYR A 238 -12.61 -24.97 21.42
CA TYR A 238 -13.80 -25.45 20.75
C TYR A 238 -14.27 -26.82 21.25
N LEU A 239 -13.35 -27.71 21.61
CA LEU A 239 -13.67 -29.01 22.21
C LEU A 239 -14.33 -28.83 23.57
N MET A 240 -13.75 -28.01 24.44
CA MET A 240 -14.27 -27.74 25.80
C MET A 240 -15.58 -26.94 25.80
N GLN A 241 -15.81 -26.11 24.77
CA GLN A 241 -17.06 -25.38 24.57
C GLN A 241 -18.12 -26.21 23.84
N GLY A 242 -17.80 -27.46 23.43
CA GLY A 242 -18.73 -28.32 22.70
C GLY A 242 -19.09 -27.83 21.31
N LYS A 243 -18.18 -27.13 20.65
CA LYS A 243 -18.32 -26.57 19.32
C LYS A 243 -17.85 -27.53 18.24
N GLN A 244 -18.13 -27.21 16.97
CA GLN A 244 -17.78 -28.07 15.84
C GLN A 244 -16.39 -27.77 15.25
N ASN A 245 -15.93 -26.52 15.39
CA ASN A 245 -14.68 -26.02 14.83
C ASN A 245 -14.16 -24.81 15.60
N ILE A 246 -12.92 -24.39 15.32
CA ILE A 246 -12.27 -23.24 15.99
C ILE A 246 -12.99 -21.91 15.76
N TYR A 247 -13.73 -21.76 14.67
CA TYR A 247 -14.41 -20.50 14.32
C TYR A 247 -15.67 -20.26 15.15
N GLU A 248 -16.15 -21.27 15.87
CA GLU A 248 -17.34 -21.19 16.74
C GLU A 248 -17.00 -20.88 18.20
N THR A 249 -15.70 -20.67 18.50
CA THR A 249 -15.27 -20.30 19.86
C THR A 249 -15.71 -18.88 20.23
N ASP A 250 -15.75 -18.62 21.53
CA ASP A 250 -16.17 -17.33 22.10
C ASP A 250 -15.30 -16.13 21.67
N GLU A 251 -14.06 -16.33 21.23
CA GLU A 251 -13.19 -15.29 20.70
C GLU A 251 -13.38 -15.04 19.19
N VAL A 252 -13.93 -16.00 18.44
CA VAL A 252 -14.03 -15.91 16.97
C VAL A 252 -15.47 -15.73 16.51
N PHE A 253 -16.42 -16.46 17.08
CA PHE A 253 -17.82 -16.48 16.65
C PHE A 253 -18.53 -15.12 16.66
N PRO A 254 -18.24 -14.18 17.57
CA PRO A 254 -18.84 -12.83 17.54
C PRO A 254 -18.67 -12.10 16.21
N VAL A 255 -17.54 -12.33 15.50
CA VAL A 255 -17.30 -11.75 14.17
C VAL A 255 -18.21 -12.40 13.11
N ILE A 256 -18.47 -13.72 13.21
CA ILE A 256 -19.46 -14.40 12.37
C ILE A 256 -20.86 -13.82 12.62
N GLU A 257 -21.26 -13.62 13.87
CA GLU A 257 -22.55 -12.99 14.19
C GLU A 257 -22.68 -11.57 13.61
N ALA A 258 -21.62 -10.79 13.65
CA ALA A 258 -21.60 -9.46 13.04
C ALA A 258 -21.71 -9.55 11.51
N ALA A 259 -20.99 -10.48 10.88
CA ALA A 259 -21.05 -10.72 9.44
C ALA A 259 -22.45 -11.20 8.98
N GLN A 260 -23.12 -12.05 9.77
CA GLN A 260 -24.51 -12.46 9.53
C GLN A 260 -25.47 -11.25 9.53
N LYS A 261 -25.31 -10.36 10.52
CA LYS A 261 -26.15 -9.14 10.62
C LYS A 261 -25.93 -8.21 9.43
N LEU A 262 -24.69 -8.08 8.95
CA LEU A 262 -24.38 -7.25 7.79
C LEU A 262 -24.90 -7.85 6.47
N SER A 263 -24.79 -9.18 6.31
CA SER A 263 -25.17 -9.87 5.08
C SER A 263 -26.65 -10.28 5.01
N GLY A 264 -27.34 -10.35 6.14
CA GLY A 264 -28.68 -10.92 6.24
C GLY A 264 -28.73 -12.43 5.97
N ARG A 265 -27.57 -13.13 5.94
CA ARG A 265 -27.45 -14.58 5.76
C ARG A 265 -27.17 -15.25 7.11
N THR A 266 -27.48 -16.54 7.22
CA THR A 266 -27.29 -17.33 8.43
C THR A 266 -26.14 -18.32 8.23
N TYR A 267 -25.21 -18.38 9.20
CA TYR A 267 -24.17 -19.40 9.27
C TYR A 267 -24.80 -20.75 9.64
N GLY A 268 -24.41 -21.80 8.93
CA GLY A 268 -24.94 -23.15 9.05
C GLY A 268 -25.99 -23.53 8.02
N ASP A 269 -26.44 -22.59 7.18
CA ASP A 269 -27.45 -22.87 6.16
C ASP A 269 -26.85 -23.41 4.85
N ASP A 270 -25.62 -22.99 4.51
CA ASP A 270 -24.91 -23.32 3.26
C ASP A 270 -23.40 -23.39 3.51
N GLU A 271 -22.80 -24.56 3.30
CA GLU A 271 -21.38 -24.81 3.57
C GLU A 271 -20.45 -23.88 2.75
N ALA A 272 -20.82 -23.56 1.52
CA ALA A 272 -20.01 -22.64 0.70
C ALA A 272 -20.05 -21.22 1.28
N MET A 273 -21.16 -20.78 1.83
CA MET A 273 -21.29 -19.50 2.52
C MET A 273 -20.61 -19.55 3.90
N ASP A 274 -20.69 -20.68 4.60
CA ASP A 274 -20.02 -20.88 5.88
C ASP A 274 -18.51 -20.72 5.78
N VAL A 275 -17.90 -21.21 4.71
CA VAL A 275 -16.47 -20.97 4.41
C VAL A 275 -16.17 -19.47 4.35
N ARG A 276 -17.05 -18.65 3.74
CA ARG A 276 -16.86 -17.18 3.69
C ARG A 276 -16.95 -16.54 5.06
N PHE A 277 -17.91 -16.94 5.87
CA PHE A 277 -18.03 -16.47 7.26
C PHE A 277 -16.79 -16.82 8.09
N ARG A 278 -16.28 -18.04 7.96
CA ARG A 278 -15.05 -18.50 8.65
C ARG A 278 -13.82 -17.70 8.21
N ILE A 279 -13.66 -17.46 6.90
CA ILE A 279 -12.60 -16.59 6.34
C ILE A 279 -12.68 -15.18 6.93
N VAL A 280 -13.87 -14.59 6.96
CA VAL A 280 -14.07 -13.24 7.53
C VAL A 280 -13.63 -13.21 8.99
N ALA A 281 -14.08 -14.17 9.81
CA ALA A 281 -13.78 -14.18 11.24
C ALA A 281 -12.28 -14.38 11.52
N ASP A 282 -11.65 -15.35 10.86
CA ASP A 282 -10.20 -15.60 10.99
C ASP A 282 -9.38 -14.37 10.55
N HIS A 283 -9.67 -13.84 9.37
CA HIS A 283 -8.84 -12.81 8.78
C HIS A 283 -8.98 -11.46 9.47
N VAL A 284 -10.17 -11.11 9.98
CA VAL A 284 -10.37 -9.90 10.80
C VAL A 284 -9.58 -9.99 12.09
N ARG A 285 -9.67 -11.15 12.80
CA ARG A 285 -8.91 -11.40 14.02
C ARG A 285 -7.40 -11.37 13.76
N SER A 286 -6.95 -12.04 12.72
CA SER A 286 -5.54 -12.09 12.33
C SER A 286 -5.00 -10.70 11.99
N ALA A 287 -5.75 -9.93 11.20
CA ALA A 287 -5.37 -8.57 10.83
C ALA A 287 -5.30 -7.65 12.05
N LEU A 288 -6.27 -7.74 12.97
CA LEU A 288 -6.25 -6.99 14.23
C LEU A 288 -4.96 -7.24 15.01
N MET A 289 -4.62 -8.50 15.25
CA MET A 289 -3.45 -8.87 16.05
C MET A 289 -2.13 -8.51 15.38
N ILE A 290 -2.01 -8.74 14.08
CA ILE A 290 -0.82 -8.37 13.28
C ILE A 290 -0.61 -6.85 13.28
N MET A 291 -1.68 -6.07 13.13
CA MET A 291 -1.60 -4.60 13.14
C MET A 291 -1.30 -4.04 14.52
N SER A 292 -1.83 -4.66 15.58
CA SER A 292 -1.54 -4.28 16.95
C SER A 292 -0.05 -4.42 17.28
N ASP A 293 0.61 -5.43 16.72
CA ASP A 293 2.06 -5.63 16.85
C ASP A 293 2.89 -4.72 15.90
N GLY A 294 2.26 -3.73 15.26
CA GLY A 294 2.94 -2.66 14.51
C GLY A 294 3.06 -2.88 13.00
N VAL A 295 2.59 -4.00 12.44
CA VAL A 295 2.59 -4.20 10.99
C VAL A 295 1.53 -3.32 10.32
N ARG A 296 1.86 -2.77 9.15
CA ARG A 296 0.92 -1.98 8.33
C ARG A 296 0.81 -2.58 6.93
N PRO A 297 -0.35 -2.44 6.25
CA PRO A 297 -0.53 -2.96 4.89
C PRO A 297 0.53 -2.40 3.93
N SER A 298 1.18 -3.27 3.16
CA SER A 298 2.19 -2.86 2.17
C SER A 298 2.26 -3.87 1.00
N ASN A 299 3.13 -3.60 0.01
CA ASN A 299 3.29 -4.46 -1.16
C ASN A 299 4.28 -5.60 -0.96
N ASN A 300 5.01 -5.65 0.16
CA ASN A 300 6.08 -6.62 0.40
C ASN A 300 6.04 -7.17 1.83
N GLY A 301 6.60 -8.36 2.01
CA GLY A 301 6.84 -8.96 3.31
C GLY A 301 5.58 -9.09 4.18
N ARG A 302 5.71 -8.78 5.47
CA ARG A 302 4.62 -8.87 6.46
C ARG A 302 3.38 -8.04 6.09
N GLY A 303 3.62 -6.83 5.57
CA GLY A 303 2.53 -5.94 5.17
C GLY A 303 1.75 -6.44 3.94
N TYR A 304 2.37 -7.21 3.06
CA TYR A 304 1.68 -7.89 1.97
C TYR A 304 0.71 -8.97 2.47
N VAL A 305 1.18 -9.80 3.42
CA VAL A 305 0.32 -10.82 4.06
C VAL A 305 -0.89 -10.15 4.73
N LEU A 306 -0.67 -9.12 5.53
CA LEU A 306 -1.73 -8.36 6.17
C LEU A 306 -2.73 -7.78 5.16
N ARG A 307 -2.23 -7.16 4.09
CA ARG A 307 -3.06 -6.63 3.00
C ARG A 307 -3.91 -7.73 2.36
N ARG A 308 -3.33 -8.91 2.12
CA ARG A 308 -4.05 -10.07 1.58
C ARG A 308 -5.22 -10.47 2.49
N LEU A 309 -5.01 -10.54 3.81
CA LEU A 309 -6.06 -10.88 4.78
C LEU A 309 -7.21 -9.87 4.77
N LEU A 310 -6.91 -8.56 4.82
CA LEU A 310 -7.92 -7.50 4.76
C LEU A 310 -8.73 -7.56 3.47
N ARG A 311 -8.07 -7.74 2.34
CA ARG A 311 -8.73 -7.81 1.02
C ARG A 311 -9.57 -9.06 0.84
N ARG A 312 -9.11 -10.22 1.35
CA ARG A 312 -9.91 -11.45 1.35
C ARG A 312 -11.16 -11.32 2.21
N THR A 313 -11.08 -10.62 3.34
CA THR A 313 -12.25 -10.30 4.16
C THR A 313 -13.28 -9.50 3.38
N VAL A 314 -12.86 -8.40 2.73
CA VAL A 314 -13.75 -7.54 1.93
C VAL A 314 -14.37 -8.33 0.76
N LYS A 315 -13.58 -9.16 0.07
CA LYS A 315 -14.06 -10.05 -1.02
C LYS A 315 -15.10 -11.03 -0.47
N ALA A 316 -14.80 -11.73 0.62
CA ALA A 316 -15.72 -12.72 1.21
C ALA A 316 -17.06 -12.09 1.64
N MET A 317 -17.01 -10.89 2.25
CA MET A 317 -18.23 -10.16 2.59
C MET A 317 -19.03 -9.72 1.35
N ARG A 318 -18.37 -9.37 0.25
CA ARG A 318 -19.02 -9.07 -1.01
C ARG A 318 -19.70 -10.30 -1.62
N GLU A 319 -19.10 -11.47 -1.51
CA GLU A 319 -19.71 -12.76 -1.91
C GLU A 319 -20.91 -13.13 -1.03
N LEU A 320 -20.91 -12.74 0.24
CA LEU A 320 -22.06 -12.82 1.13
C LEU A 320 -23.15 -11.78 0.79
N GLY A 321 -22.91 -10.84 -0.13
CA GLY A 321 -23.87 -9.86 -0.63
C GLY A 321 -23.74 -8.45 -0.03
N VAL A 322 -22.68 -8.16 0.73
CA VAL A 322 -22.46 -6.85 1.38
C VAL A 322 -21.59 -5.97 0.47
N THR A 323 -22.12 -4.82 0.07
CA THR A 323 -21.40 -3.83 -0.74
C THR A 323 -20.90 -2.63 0.06
N GLU A 324 -21.41 -2.41 1.26
CA GLU A 324 -21.02 -1.33 2.15
C GLU A 324 -19.71 -1.64 2.89
N PRO A 325 -19.04 -0.64 3.50
CA PRO A 325 -17.87 -0.87 4.33
C PRO A 325 -18.16 -1.82 5.49
N VAL A 326 -17.30 -2.82 5.70
CA VAL A 326 -17.50 -3.88 6.69
C VAL A 326 -16.55 -3.79 7.89
N MET A 327 -15.32 -3.30 7.68
CA MET A 327 -14.32 -3.20 8.75
C MET A 327 -14.77 -2.33 9.94
N PRO A 328 -15.52 -1.21 9.77
CA PRO A 328 -16.01 -0.42 10.90
C PRO A 328 -16.95 -1.18 11.84
N THR A 329 -17.52 -2.31 11.41
CA THR A 329 -18.34 -3.19 12.27
C THR A 329 -17.56 -4.42 12.74
N LEU A 330 -16.81 -5.07 11.83
CA LEU A 330 -16.16 -6.35 12.13
C LEU A 330 -14.94 -6.19 13.05
N LEU A 331 -14.12 -5.15 12.82
CA LEU A 331 -12.88 -4.97 13.56
C LEU A 331 -13.11 -4.62 15.04
N PRO A 332 -14.03 -3.67 15.41
CA PRO A 332 -14.38 -3.43 16.81
C PRO A 332 -14.99 -4.66 17.50
N THR A 333 -15.76 -5.48 16.76
CA THR A 333 -16.31 -6.73 17.28
C THR A 333 -15.20 -7.72 17.62
N SER A 334 -14.22 -7.90 16.74
CA SER A 334 -13.06 -8.76 17.00
C SER A 334 -12.24 -8.22 18.18
N LYS A 335 -12.01 -6.90 18.26
CA LYS A 335 -11.33 -6.26 19.39
C LYS A 335 -12.01 -6.57 20.70
N ALA A 336 -13.32 -6.42 20.79
CA ALA A 336 -14.09 -6.69 22.00
C ALA A 336 -14.02 -8.17 22.42
N ALA A 337 -13.94 -9.10 21.48
CA ALA A 337 -13.79 -10.52 21.74
C ALA A 337 -12.37 -10.88 22.25
N MET A 338 -11.33 -10.22 21.71
CA MET A 338 -9.93 -10.50 22.04
C MET A 338 -9.40 -9.71 23.25
N GLU A 339 -10.02 -8.58 23.61
CA GLU A 339 -9.58 -7.70 24.69
C GLU A 339 -9.39 -8.40 26.06
N PRO A 340 -10.23 -9.39 26.47
CA PRO A 340 -10.01 -10.09 27.74
C PRO A 340 -8.67 -10.85 27.79
N SER A 341 -8.16 -11.30 26.65
CA SER A 341 -6.87 -12.01 26.50
C SER A 341 -5.71 -11.05 26.19
N TYR A 342 -6.00 -9.89 25.56
CA TYR A 342 -5.02 -8.92 25.07
C TYR A 342 -5.48 -7.47 25.37
N PRO A 343 -5.40 -7.00 26.62
CA PRO A 343 -5.87 -5.66 27.01
C PRO A 343 -5.09 -4.52 26.32
N GLU A 344 -3.87 -4.76 25.84
CA GLU A 344 -3.06 -3.82 25.07
C GLU A 344 -3.70 -3.39 23.73
N LEU A 345 -4.69 -4.12 23.24
CA LEU A 345 -5.49 -3.73 22.09
C LEU A 345 -6.18 -2.38 22.27
N ASN A 346 -6.45 -1.96 23.52
CA ASN A 346 -7.04 -0.65 23.80
C ASN A 346 -6.12 0.50 23.37
N ASP A 347 -4.82 0.33 23.55
CA ASP A 347 -3.83 1.38 23.29
C ASP A 347 -3.57 1.52 21.76
N THR A 348 -3.68 0.43 21.01
CA THR A 348 -3.33 0.38 19.59
C THR A 348 -4.52 0.49 18.64
N PHE A 349 -5.76 0.31 19.14
CA PHE A 349 -6.94 0.11 18.31
C PHE A 349 -7.27 1.30 17.40
N HIS A 350 -7.01 2.52 17.82
CA HIS A 350 -7.26 3.71 17.00
C HIS A 350 -6.46 3.64 15.70
N ASP A 351 -5.15 3.44 15.80
CA ASP A 351 -4.23 3.35 14.65
C ASP A 351 -4.48 2.11 13.78
N VAL A 352 -4.88 1.01 14.41
CA VAL A 352 -5.25 -0.24 13.74
C VAL A 352 -6.51 -0.02 12.90
N SER A 353 -7.53 0.61 13.47
CA SER A 353 -8.81 0.86 12.79
C SER A 353 -8.65 1.79 11.60
N GLU A 354 -7.91 2.90 11.73
CA GLU A 354 -7.63 3.81 10.62
C GLU A 354 -6.91 3.12 9.45
N ALA A 355 -5.89 2.30 9.77
CA ALA A 355 -5.15 1.55 8.76
C ALA A 355 -6.03 0.53 8.02
N ALA A 356 -6.89 -0.20 8.74
CA ALA A 356 -7.80 -1.18 8.17
C ALA A 356 -8.89 -0.54 7.31
N TYR A 357 -9.51 0.54 7.80
CA TYR A 357 -10.56 1.26 7.06
C TYR A 357 -10.01 1.90 5.79
N GLY A 358 -8.80 2.49 5.85
CA GLY A 358 -8.13 3.05 4.68
C GLY A 358 -7.80 2.00 3.62
N GLU A 359 -7.34 0.80 4.01
CA GLU A 359 -7.08 -0.29 3.07
C GLU A 359 -8.38 -0.86 2.47
N GLU A 360 -9.46 -0.96 3.26
CA GLU A 360 -10.77 -1.35 2.76
C GLU A 360 -11.29 -0.37 1.71
N ASP A 361 -11.27 0.94 1.99
CA ASP A 361 -11.73 1.98 1.07
C ASP A 361 -10.93 1.99 -0.24
N ALA A 362 -9.61 1.82 -0.14
CA ALA A 362 -8.75 1.72 -1.32
C ALA A 362 -9.07 0.47 -2.14
N PHE A 363 -9.30 -0.67 -1.48
CA PHE A 363 -9.56 -1.93 -2.16
C PHE A 363 -10.97 -2.00 -2.75
N ARG A 364 -11.98 -1.41 -2.12
CA ARG A 364 -13.34 -1.34 -2.67
C ARG A 364 -13.36 -0.62 -4.02
N ARG A 365 -12.64 0.52 -4.13
CA ARG A 365 -12.46 1.21 -5.42
C ARG A 365 -11.77 0.33 -6.46
N THR A 366 -10.78 -0.44 -6.04
CA THR A 366 -10.07 -1.40 -6.90
C THR A 366 -10.99 -2.55 -7.34
N LEU A 367 -11.81 -3.09 -6.44
CA LEU A 367 -12.75 -4.16 -6.74
C LEU A 367 -13.81 -3.73 -7.78
N GLU A 368 -14.35 -2.53 -7.67
CA GLU A 368 -15.35 -2.03 -8.62
C GLU A 368 -14.79 -1.99 -10.05
N SER A 369 -13.61 -1.39 -10.24
CA SER A 369 -12.97 -1.30 -11.55
C SER A 369 -12.33 -2.62 -12.00
N GLY A 370 -11.75 -3.38 -11.09
CA GLY A 370 -11.03 -4.62 -11.39
C GLY A 370 -11.97 -5.79 -11.74
N THR A 371 -13.14 -5.87 -11.11
CA THR A 371 -14.12 -6.93 -11.41
C THR A 371 -14.62 -6.84 -12.86
N GLU A 372 -14.96 -5.65 -13.33
CA GLU A 372 -15.40 -5.46 -14.73
C GLU A 372 -14.32 -5.88 -15.72
N ILE A 373 -13.05 -5.55 -15.45
CA ILE A 373 -11.92 -5.91 -16.32
C ILE A 373 -11.66 -7.41 -16.28
N PHE A 374 -11.76 -8.02 -15.09
CA PHE A 374 -11.62 -9.46 -14.94
C PHE A 374 -12.73 -10.20 -15.69
N ASP A 375 -13.99 -9.77 -15.60
CA ASP A 375 -15.11 -10.37 -16.31
C ASP A 375 -14.96 -10.23 -17.83
N MET A 376 -14.38 -9.12 -18.31
CA MET A 376 -14.02 -8.98 -19.72
C MET A 376 -12.93 -9.98 -20.14
N ALA A 377 -11.92 -10.20 -19.29
CA ALA A 377 -10.84 -11.16 -19.56
C ALA A 377 -11.37 -12.60 -19.59
N VAL A 378 -12.24 -12.97 -18.66
CA VAL A 378 -12.93 -14.27 -18.64
C VAL A 378 -13.83 -14.46 -19.87
N THR A 379 -14.61 -13.45 -20.24
CA THR A 379 -15.46 -13.46 -21.42
C THR A 379 -14.64 -13.66 -22.69
N LYS A 380 -13.50 -12.95 -22.81
CA LYS A 380 -12.53 -13.08 -23.91
C LYS A 380 -11.97 -14.50 -24.00
N ALA A 381 -11.57 -15.09 -22.86
CA ALA A 381 -11.07 -16.47 -22.80
C ALA A 381 -12.13 -17.47 -23.26
N LYS A 382 -13.35 -17.41 -22.71
CA LYS A 382 -14.47 -18.29 -23.08
C LYS A 382 -14.90 -18.14 -24.54
N GLN A 383 -14.91 -16.92 -25.09
CA GLN A 383 -15.17 -16.66 -26.52
C GLN A 383 -14.07 -17.23 -27.43
N GLY A 384 -12.83 -17.27 -26.94
CA GLY A 384 -11.71 -17.92 -27.61
C GLY A 384 -11.71 -19.46 -27.47
N GLY A 385 -12.71 -20.06 -26.84
CA GLY A 385 -12.80 -21.50 -26.60
C GLY A 385 -11.81 -22.01 -25.54
N SER A 386 -11.31 -21.12 -24.66
CA SER A 386 -10.36 -21.46 -23.59
C SER A 386 -11.00 -21.20 -22.21
N ASP A 387 -10.66 -22.04 -21.25
CA ASP A 387 -10.96 -21.85 -19.83
C ASP A 387 -9.77 -21.20 -19.07
N LEU A 388 -8.79 -20.64 -19.82
CA LEU A 388 -7.58 -20.04 -19.29
C LEU A 388 -7.55 -18.52 -19.55
N VAL A 389 -7.56 -17.73 -18.49
CA VAL A 389 -7.30 -16.28 -18.53
C VAL A 389 -5.82 -16.06 -18.77
N SER A 390 -5.46 -15.17 -19.71
CA SER A 390 -4.07 -14.94 -20.08
C SER A 390 -3.25 -14.32 -18.94
N GLY A 391 -1.95 -14.67 -18.88
CA GLY A 391 -1.05 -14.08 -17.91
C GLY A 391 -0.84 -12.57 -18.12
N GLU A 392 -1.01 -12.07 -19.37
CA GLU A 392 -1.00 -10.64 -19.68
C GLU A 392 -2.19 -9.90 -19.08
N ASP A 393 -3.40 -10.46 -19.18
CA ASP A 393 -4.59 -9.87 -18.58
C ASP A 393 -4.49 -9.89 -17.04
N ALA A 394 -3.99 -10.99 -16.46
CA ALA A 394 -3.72 -11.10 -15.02
C ALA A 394 -2.63 -10.11 -14.56
N PHE A 395 -1.56 -9.96 -15.33
CA PHE A 395 -0.50 -8.98 -15.05
C PHE A 395 -1.03 -7.54 -15.11
N LYS A 396 -1.85 -7.23 -16.09
CA LYS A 396 -2.49 -5.91 -16.22
C LYS A 396 -3.41 -5.60 -15.03
N LEU A 397 -4.19 -6.59 -14.57
CA LEU A 397 -5.01 -6.48 -13.36
C LEU A 397 -4.14 -6.16 -12.14
N HIS A 398 -3.01 -6.85 -12.00
CA HIS A 398 -2.10 -6.65 -10.87
C HIS A 398 -1.36 -5.32 -10.93
N ASP A 399 -0.69 -5.03 -12.05
CA ASP A 399 0.23 -3.89 -12.20
C ASP A 399 -0.49 -2.55 -12.35
N THR A 400 -1.54 -2.52 -13.17
CA THR A 400 -2.25 -1.27 -13.51
C THR A 400 -3.38 -0.97 -12.55
N TYR A 401 -4.10 -2.00 -12.10
CA TYR A 401 -5.31 -1.83 -11.28
C TYR A 401 -5.11 -2.23 -9.83
N GLY A 402 -3.91 -2.72 -9.44
CA GLY A 402 -3.59 -3.10 -8.07
C GLY A 402 -4.37 -4.33 -7.56
N PHE A 403 -4.84 -5.20 -8.48
CA PHE A 403 -5.60 -6.39 -8.17
C PHE A 403 -4.64 -7.53 -7.81
N PRO A 404 -4.59 -8.03 -6.57
CA PRO A 404 -3.68 -9.11 -6.21
C PRO A 404 -3.91 -10.36 -7.04
N ILE A 405 -2.82 -11.03 -7.42
CA ILE A 405 -2.93 -12.25 -8.25
C ILE A 405 -3.73 -13.35 -7.54
N GLU A 406 -3.61 -13.47 -6.23
CA GLU A 406 -4.34 -14.46 -5.45
C GLU A 406 -5.85 -14.25 -5.54
N ILE A 407 -6.31 -13.00 -5.50
CA ILE A 407 -7.73 -12.66 -5.68
C ILE A 407 -8.17 -12.97 -7.12
N THR A 408 -7.32 -12.70 -8.11
CA THR A 408 -7.57 -13.06 -9.51
C THR A 408 -7.72 -14.57 -9.68
N LEU A 409 -6.86 -15.37 -9.00
CA LEU A 409 -6.93 -16.83 -9.01
C LEU A 409 -8.22 -17.36 -8.35
N GLU A 410 -8.59 -16.81 -7.19
CA GLU A 410 -9.82 -17.18 -6.49
C GLU A 410 -11.06 -16.85 -7.32
N MET A 411 -11.13 -15.66 -7.93
CA MET A 411 -12.24 -15.26 -8.80
C MET A 411 -12.31 -16.12 -10.06
N ALA A 412 -11.16 -16.55 -10.59
CA ALA A 412 -11.08 -17.44 -11.73
C ALA A 412 -11.66 -18.83 -11.38
N ALA A 413 -11.27 -19.36 -10.22
CA ALA A 413 -11.80 -20.63 -9.71
C ALA A 413 -13.32 -20.55 -9.48
N ASP A 414 -13.83 -19.46 -8.90
CA ASP A 414 -15.27 -19.22 -8.68
C ASP A 414 -16.07 -19.20 -10.00
N GLN A 415 -15.45 -18.74 -11.11
CA GLN A 415 -16.08 -18.72 -12.45
C GLN A 415 -15.75 -19.96 -13.31
N GLY A 416 -15.08 -20.97 -12.74
CA GLY A 416 -14.72 -22.23 -13.42
C GLY A 416 -13.65 -22.04 -14.50
N VAL A 417 -12.79 -21.03 -14.39
CA VAL A 417 -11.66 -20.79 -15.29
C VAL A 417 -10.34 -20.82 -14.52
N LYS A 418 -9.23 -20.98 -15.25
CA LYS A 418 -7.87 -20.95 -14.72
C LYS A 418 -7.16 -19.67 -15.14
N VAL A 419 -6.03 -19.38 -14.54
CA VAL A 419 -5.15 -18.25 -14.90
C VAL A 419 -3.79 -18.80 -15.30
N ASP A 420 -3.17 -18.24 -16.33
CA ASP A 420 -1.80 -18.54 -16.73
C ASP A 420 -0.80 -17.90 -15.77
N GLU A 421 -0.60 -18.54 -14.62
CA GLU A 421 0.34 -18.10 -13.59
C GLU A 421 1.79 -18.11 -14.06
N ALA A 422 2.16 -19.04 -14.95
CA ALA A 422 3.53 -19.13 -15.44
C ALA A 422 3.89 -17.86 -16.21
N LYS A 423 3.03 -17.44 -17.13
CA LYS A 423 3.20 -16.21 -17.90
C LYS A 423 3.09 -14.95 -17.01
N PHE A 424 2.20 -14.93 -16.03
CA PHE A 424 2.13 -13.86 -15.03
C PHE A 424 3.45 -13.69 -14.28
N ARG A 425 4.03 -14.79 -13.77
CA ARG A 425 5.31 -14.78 -13.04
C ARG A 425 6.47 -14.33 -13.93
N GLU A 426 6.49 -14.74 -15.19
CA GLU A 426 7.47 -14.27 -16.18
C GLU A 426 7.40 -12.74 -16.34
N LEU A 427 6.20 -12.18 -16.56
CA LEU A 427 6.00 -10.74 -16.71
C LEU A 427 6.37 -9.95 -15.45
N MET A 428 6.06 -10.48 -14.26
CA MET A 428 6.48 -9.90 -12.98
C MET A 428 8.01 -9.92 -12.82
N ALA A 429 8.67 -11.00 -13.24
CA ALA A 429 10.13 -11.10 -13.23
C ALA A 429 10.76 -10.11 -14.22
N GLU A 430 10.19 -9.95 -15.41
CA GLU A 430 10.61 -8.95 -16.39
C GLU A 430 10.45 -7.51 -15.87
N GLN A 431 9.32 -7.19 -15.22
CA GLN A 431 9.09 -5.89 -14.59
C GLN A 431 10.13 -5.62 -13.49
N LYS A 432 10.35 -6.60 -12.61
CA LYS A 432 11.36 -6.50 -11.54
C LYS A 432 12.79 -6.36 -12.12
N SER A 433 13.08 -7.04 -13.21
CA SER A 433 14.34 -6.92 -13.94
C SER A 433 14.48 -5.55 -14.60
N ARG A 434 13.41 -5.03 -15.24
CA ARG A 434 13.39 -3.67 -15.83
C ARG A 434 13.56 -2.62 -14.74
N ALA A 435 12.85 -2.71 -13.63
CA ALA A 435 13.00 -1.80 -12.50
C ALA A 435 14.42 -1.86 -11.89
N ARG A 436 15.02 -3.07 -11.80
CA ARG A 436 16.42 -3.24 -11.40
C ARG A 436 17.38 -2.69 -12.44
N ALA A 437 17.13 -2.91 -13.74
CA ALA A 437 17.95 -2.40 -14.84
C ALA A 437 17.87 -0.87 -14.94
N ASP A 438 16.73 -0.26 -14.67
CA ASP A 438 16.56 1.19 -14.59
C ASP A 438 17.20 1.78 -13.33
N ALA A 439 17.16 1.07 -12.21
CA ALA A 439 17.90 1.43 -11.00
C ALA A 439 19.41 1.24 -11.18
N LEU A 440 19.83 0.21 -11.96
CA LEU A 440 21.23 -0.04 -12.33
C LEU A 440 21.73 0.87 -13.45
N LYS A 441 20.86 1.30 -14.39
CA LYS A 441 21.19 2.33 -15.40
C LYS A 441 21.36 3.71 -14.77
N LYS A 442 20.67 3.99 -13.67
CA LYS A 442 20.89 5.17 -12.81
C LYS A 442 22.11 5.01 -11.90
N ARG A 443 22.54 3.80 -11.58
CA ARG A 443 23.84 3.46 -11.01
C ARG A 443 24.68 2.95 -12.18
N HIS A 444 25.62 3.70 -12.61
CA HIS A 444 26.54 3.39 -13.72
C HIS A 444 26.89 1.90 -13.82
N ASN A 445 26.99 1.40 -15.05
CA ASN A 445 27.37 0.03 -15.41
C ASN A 445 28.84 -0.24 -15.03
N VAL A 446 29.15 -0.30 -13.72
CA VAL A 446 30.50 -0.54 -13.22
C VAL A 446 30.58 -1.94 -12.66
N ASP A 447 31.58 -2.68 -13.13
CA ASP A 447 31.95 -4.00 -12.60
C ASP A 447 32.47 -3.81 -11.16
N LEU A 448 31.65 -4.14 -10.17
CA LEU A 448 32.00 -3.98 -8.75
C LEU A 448 33.25 -4.77 -8.34
N SER A 449 33.63 -5.81 -9.11
CA SER A 449 34.82 -6.62 -8.84
C SER A 449 36.10 -5.80 -8.87
N VAL A 450 36.17 -4.77 -9.72
CA VAL A 450 37.33 -3.87 -9.82
C VAL A 450 37.55 -3.09 -8.52
N TYR A 451 36.46 -2.66 -7.87
CA TYR A 451 36.54 -1.96 -6.58
C TYR A 451 36.87 -2.89 -5.42
N ASP A 452 36.30 -4.12 -5.42
CA ASP A 452 36.63 -5.14 -4.42
C ASP A 452 38.12 -5.52 -4.46
N ASP A 453 38.66 -5.68 -5.67
CA ASP A 453 40.09 -5.99 -5.87
C ASP A 453 40.98 -4.81 -5.46
N PHE A 454 40.56 -3.59 -5.81
CA PHE A 454 41.29 -2.37 -5.36
C PHE A 454 41.25 -2.24 -3.83
N LYS A 455 40.10 -2.45 -3.19
CA LYS A 455 39.96 -2.37 -1.73
C LYS A 455 40.89 -3.32 -0.99
N LYS A 456 41.14 -4.52 -1.52
CA LYS A 456 42.09 -5.49 -0.95
C LYS A 456 43.52 -4.96 -0.91
N THR A 457 43.87 -3.96 -1.75
CA THR A 457 45.22 -3.34 -1.77
C THR A 457 45.36 -2.21 -0.78
N LEU A 458 44.25 -1.70 -0.19
CA LEU A 458 44.30 -0.62 0.79
C LEU A 458 44.84 -1.13 2.13
N LEU A 459 45.84 -0.42 2.63
CA LEU A 459 46.47 -0.71 3.93
C LEU A 459 45.65 -0.16 5.10
N GLN A 460 44.83 0.85 4.87
CA GLN A 460 43.98 1.51 5.88
C GLN A 460 42.68 1.96 5.25
N PRO A 461 41.56 2.09 6.02
CA PRO A 461 40.33 2.69 5.55
C PRO A 461 40.55 4.14 5.09
N ILE A 462 39.70 4.59 4.16
CA ILE A 462 39.67 5.99 3.73
C ILE A 462 39.09 6.84 4.86
N ASP A 463 39.80 7.88 5.22
CA ASP A 463 39.39 8.79 6.30
C ASP A 463 38.44 9.87 5.77
N PHE A 464 37.21 9.90 6.30
CA PHE A 464 36.21 10.92 5.92
C PHE A 464 36.27 12.10 6.88
N LEU A 465 36.74 13.24 6.40
CA LEU A 465 36.92 14.48 7.17
C LEU A 465 35.75 15.45 7.06
N GLY A 466 34.77 15.19 6.16
CA GLY A 466 33.76 16.15 5.74
C GLY A 466 32.70 16.51 6.78
N TYR A 467 32.82 16.05 8.02
CA TYR A 467 32.00 16.56 9.13
C TYR A 467 32.59 17.84 9.74
N THR A 468 33.91 18.00 9.69
CA THR A 468 34.63 19.13 10.29
C THR A 468 35.40 19.97 9.28
N ASP A 469 35.94 19.34 8.24
CA ASP A 469 36.82 19.98 7.29
C ASP A 469 36.14 20.12 5.90
N MET A 470 36.31 21.30 5.32
CA MET A 470 35.75 21.62 4.00
C MET A 470 36.80 21.51 2.88
N SER A 471 38.06 21.32 3.27
CA SER A 471 39.17 21.02 2.37
C SER A 471 40.15 20.09 3.08
N ALA A 472 40.90 19.31 2.31
CA ALA A 472 41.90 18.41 2.86
C ALA A 472 43.07 18.24 1.89
N ARG A 473 44.26 18.17 2.47
CA ARG A 473 45.44 17.66 1.75
C ARG A 473 45.40 16.13 1.81
N ALA A 474 45.41 15.51 0.63
CA ALA A 474 45.22 14.07 0.49
C ALA A 474 46.20 13.47 -0.51
N LYS A 475 46.33 12.15 -0.51
CA LYS A 475 47.14 11.40 -1.45
C LYS A 475 46.30 10.57 -2.36
N VAL A 476 46.59 10.58 -3.66
CA VAL A 476 45.92 9.74 -4.65
C VAL A 476 46.31 8.28 -4.47
N LEU A 477 45.40 7.42 -4.02
CA LEU A 477 45.61 5.98 -3.85
C LEU A 477 45.36 5.20 -5.14
N GLY A 478 44.39 5.66 -5.95
CA GLY A 478 44.00 4.97 -7.19
C GLY A 478 43.35 5.91 -8.19
N ILE A 479 43.52 5.57 -9.45
CA ILE A 479 42.87 6.22 -10.59
C ILE A 479 42.21 5.10 -11.42
N MET A 480 40.92 5.22 -11.66
CA MET A 480 40.16 4.31 -12.51
C MET A 480 39.77 5.04 -13.80
N GLN A 481 39.95 4.38 -14.95
CA GLN A 481 39.52 4.91 -16.22
C GLN A 481 38.59 3.93 -16.92
N GLU A 482 37.47 4.44 -17.45
CA GLU A 482 36.47 3.59 -18.13
C GLU A 482 37.12 2.76 -19.25
N GLY A 483 36.81 1.44 -19.24
CA GLY A 483 37.35 0.49 -20.21
C GLY A 483 38.84 0.08 -20.02
N LYS A 484 39.57 0.67 -19.07
CA LYS A 484 40.97 0.33 -18.76
C LYS A 484 41.19 -0.18 -17.33
N GLY A 485 40.19 0.01 -16.42
CA GLY A 485 40.34 -0.32 -15.00
C GLY A 485 41.30 0.61 -14.29
N SER A 486 42.08 0.08 -13.31
CA SER A 486 43.07 0.84 -12.55
C SER A 486 44.29 1.20 -13.43
N VAL A 487 44.65 2.46 -13.42
CA VAL A 487 45.78 2.98 -14.22
C VAL A 487 46.72 3.80 -13.34
N PRO A 488 48.06 3.81 -13.63
CA PRO A 488 49.02 4.51 -12.80
C PRO A 488 49.01 6.02 -13.03
N ALA A 489 48.58 6.51 -14.21
CA ALA A 489 48.54 7.92 -14.55
C ALA A 489 47.54 8.18 -15.69
N VAL A 490 47.00 9.41 -15.72
CA VAL A 490 46.10 9.89 -16.79
C VAL A 490 46.44 11.35 -17.09
N THR A 491 46.50 11.67 -18.39
CA THR A 491 46.67 13.06 -18.89
C THR A 491 45.34 13.59 -19.39
N GLY A 492 44.97 14.81 -19.03
CA GLY A 492 43.70 15.45 -19.40
C GLY A 492 43.67 15.97 -20.84
N PRO A 493 42.47 16.27 -21.39
CA PRO A 493 41.18 16.11 -20.72
C PRO A 493 40.69 14.66 -20.70
N ALA A 494 40.17 14.20 -19.56
CA ALA A 494 39.65 12.84 -19.39
C ALA A 494 38.63 12.73 -18.25
N ASN A 495 37.65 11.85 -18.40
CA ASN A 495 36.78 11.44 -17.26
C ASN A 495 37.47 10.28 -16.56
N ILE A 496 37.60 10.39 -15.23
CA ILE A 496 38.29 9.42 -14.41
C ILE A 496 37.61 9.33 -13.03
N GLU A 497 37.86 8.23 -12.35
CA GLU A 497 37.52 8.09 -10.94
C GLU A 497 38.79 8.12 -10.10
N VAL A 498 38.75 8.88 -9.02
CA VAL A 498 39.89 9.07 -8.13
C VAL A 498 39.56 8.57 -6.73
N ILE A 499 40.49 7.83 -6.14
CA ILE A 499 40.40 7.33 -4.78
C ILE A 499 41.52 8.02 -3.97
N LEU A 500 41.12 8.66 -2.88
CA LEU A 500 42.02 9.39 -1.97
C LEU A 500 42.21 8.64 -0.65
N ASP A 501 43.31 8.85 0.07
CA ASP A 501 43.54 8.31 1.42
C ASP A 501 42.60 8.94 2.47
N ARG A 502 42.24 10.19 2.24
CA ARG A 502 41.28 10.96 3.05
C ARG A 502 40.55 11.97 2.19
N THR A 503 39.33 12.34 2.59
CA THR A 503 38.51 13.22 1.78
C THR A 503 37.54 14.06 2.62
N PRO A 504 37.29 15.34 2.24
CA PRO A 504 36.23 16.15 2.82
C PRO A 504 34.88 15.92 2.08
N PHE A 505 34.88 15.25 0.92
CA PHE A 505 33.72 15.05 0.07
C PHE A 505 32.75 14.00 0.64
N TYR A 506 31.50 14.38 0.87
CA TYR A 506 30.45 13.48 1.25
C TYR A 506 29.98 12.67 0.02
N ALA A 507 30.07 11.37 0.11
CA ALA A 507 29.53 10.46 -0.89
C ALA A 507 28.01 10.30 -0.72
N GLN A 508 27.28 10.25 -1.82
CA GLN A 508 25.82 10.11 -1.81
C GLN A 508 25.35 8.93 -0.95
N ALA A 509 24.61 9.22 0.11
CA ALA A 509 24.07 8.22 1.03
C ALA A 509 22.91 8.80 1.85
N GLY A 510 21.99 7.92 2.35
CA GLY A 510 20.95 8.31 3.28
C GLY A 510 19.97 9.38 2.76
N GLY A 511 19.79 9.50 1.45
CA GLY A 511 18.99 10.54 0.81
C GLY A 511 19.74 11.83 0.48
N GLN A 512 20.87 12.09 1.12
CA GLN A 512 21.70 13.27 0.85
C GLN A 512 22.47 13.07 -0.48
N LEU A 513 22.40 14.04 -1.40
CA LEU A 513 23.19 14.07 -2.62
C LEU A 513 24.68 14.30 -2.29
N ALA A 514 25.53 13.82 -3.21
CA ALA A 514 26.98 13.99 -3.12
C ALA A 514 27.42 15.45 -3.22
N ASP A 515 28.59 15.71 -2.62
CA ASP A 515 29.30 16.96 -2.86
C ASP A 515 29.88 17.04 -4.27
N GLN A 516 30.14 18.26 -4.66
CA GLN A 516 30.94 18.67 -5.82
C GLN A 516 32.06 19.59 -5.39
N GLY A 517 32.99 19.82 -6.29
CA GLY A 517 34.12 20.71 -6.00
C GLY A 517 35.29 20.44 -6.93
N GLU A 518 36.50 20.63 -6.42
CA GLU A 518 37.73 20.49 -7.20
C GLU A 518 38.82 19.72 -6.45
N ILE A 519 39.67 19.04 -7.18
CA ILE A 519 40.89 18.42 -6.68
C ILE A 519 42.08 19.00 -7.48
N LEU A 520 43.04 19.60 -6.78
CA LEU A 520 44.20 20.28 -7.35
C LEU A 520 45.48 19.54 -6.94
N SER A 521 46.26 19.06 -7.89
CA SER A 521 47.54 18.42 -7.65
C SER A 521 48.65 19.47 -7.56
N ASP A 522 49.65 19.22 -6.68
CA ASP A 522 50.84 20.06 -6.57
C ASP A 522 51.62 20.17 -7.91
N ASP A 523 51.49 19.17 -8.81
CA ASP A 523 52.10 19.11 -10.12
C ASP A 523 51.25 19.75 -11.23
N GLY A 524 50.17 20.46 -10.89
CA GLY A 524 49.34 21.24 -11.83
C GLY A 524 48.22 20.48 -12.53
N ALA A 525 47.84 19.28 -12.07
CA ALA A 525 46.60 18.65 -12.55
C ALA A 525 45.37 19.29 -11.86
N VAL A 526 44.37 19.63 -12.65
CA VAL A 526 43.09 20.22 -12.22
C VAL A 526 41.95 19.25 -12.52
N LEU A 527 41.23 18.89 -11.49
CA LEU A 527 40.06 18.00 -11.61
C LEU A 527 38.80 18.69 -11.07
N GLU A 528 37.76 18.67 -11.83
CA GLU A 528 36.40 18.99 -11.35
C GLU A 528 35.73 17.71 -10.85
N VAL A 529 35.22 17.72 -9.62
CA VAL A 529 34.50 16.60 -9.01
C VAL A 529 33.01 16.79 -9.28
N ASP A 530 32.47 15.96 -10.15
CA ASP A 530 31.07 16.01 -10.57
C ASP A 530 30.15 15.21 -9.62
N ASP A 531 30.66 14.10 -9.03
CA ASP A 531 29.91 13.23 -8.14
C ASP A 531 30.85 12.43 -7.22
N VAL A 532 30.33 11.96 -6.08
CA VAL A 532 31.09 11.12 -5.12
C VAL A 532 30.21 9.96 -4.68
N GLN A 533 30.69 8.75 -4.83
CA GLN A 533 29.95 7.52 -4.57
C GLN A 533 30.67 6.57 -3.61
N LYS A 534 29.91 5.68 -2.96
CA LYS A 534 30.40 4.52 -2.22
C LYS A 534 29.94 3.24 -2.93
N PRO A 535 30.67 2.78 -3.99
CA PRO A 535 30.27 1.59 -4.74
C PRO A 535 30.25 0.33 -3.86
N ILE A 536 31.16 0.23 -2.91
CA ILE A 536 31.26 -0.82 -1.89
C ILE A 536 31.50 -0.18 -0.52
N LYS A 537 31.21 -0.92 0.54
CA LYS A 537 31.41 -0.46 1.93
C LYS A 537 32.85 0.03 2.13
N ASP A 538 33.01 1.18 2.80
CA ASP A 538 34.29 1.81 3.18
C ASP A 538 35.21 2.24 2.01
N LEU A 539 34.71 2.31 0.77
CA LEU A 539 35.42 2.84 -0.39
C LEU A 539 34.70 4.07 -0.93
N ILE A 540 35.36 5.23 -0.89
CA ILE A 540 34.85 6.50 -1.44
C ILE A 540 35.55 6.75 -2.78
N VAL A 541 34.75 6.98 -3.82
CA VAL A 541 35.20 7.18 -5.19
C VAL A 541 34.72 8.53 -5.70
N HIS A 542 35.62 9.38 -6.14
CA HIS A 542 35.34 10.71 -6.71
C HIS A 542 35.24 10.58 -8.23
N GLN A 543 34.07 10.85 -8.81
CA GLN A 543 33.92 10.94 -10.27
C GLN A 543 34.33 12.31 -10.74
N CYS A 544 35.43 12.35 -11.48
CA CYS A 544 36.14 13.58 -11.81
C CYS A 544 36.28 13.74 -13.31
N ARG A 545 36.27 14.99 -13.72
CA ARG A 545 36.74 15.43 -15.03
C ARG A 545 38.11 16.09 -14.87
N LEU A 546 39.17 15.39 -15.27
CA LEU A 546 40.51 15.97 -15.36
C LEU A 546 40.53 16.95 -16.54
N THR A 547 40.60 18.25 -16.24
CA THR A 547 40.54 19.33 -17.23
C THR A 547 41.93 19.74 -17.73
N GLU A 548 42.92 19.73 -16.83
CA GLU A 548 44.30 20.16 -17.16
C GLU A 548 45.30 19.23 -16.48
N GLY A 549 46.49 19.11 -17.06
CA GLY A 549 47.65 18.44 -16.49
C GLY A 549 47.64 16.91 -16.60
N THR A 550 48.45 16.28 -15.77
CA THR A 550 48.58 14.81 -15.64
C THR A 550 48.46 14.41 -14.19
N LEU A 551 47.56 13.56 -13.86
CA LEU A 551 47.41 12.98 -12.50
C LEU A 551 48.09 11.62 -12.47
N VAL A 552 48.87 11.40 -11.39
CA VAL A 552 49.58 10.13 -11.14
C VAL A 552 49.16 9.54 -9.77
N VAL A 553 49.17 8.22 -9.68
CA VAL A 553 48.95 7.53 -8.38
C VAL A 553 50.14 7.90 -7.47
N GLY A 554 49.81 8.26 -6.23
CA GLY A 554 50.79 8.74 -5.23
C GLY A 554 50.96 10.25 -5.17
N ALA A 555 50.37 11.02 -6.09
CA ALA A 555 50.42 12.49 -6.06
C ALA A 555 49.75 13.06 -4.78
N GLU A 556 50.32 14.14 -4.29
CA GLU A 556 49.70 14.98 -3.25
C GLU A 556 48.71 15.94 -3.91
N VAL A 557 47.51 16.04 -3.34
CA VAL A 557 46.44 16.87 -3.87
C VAL A 557 45.75 17.66 -2.77
N ASN A 558 45.18 18.81 -3.15
CA ASN A 558 44.25 19.56 -2.31
C ASN A 558 42.83 19.29 -2.80
N ALA A 559 42.02 18.68 -1.97
CA ALA A 559 40.62 18.34 -2.23
C ALA A 559 39.73 19.42 -1.58
N ASN A 560 39.00 20.19 -2.38
CA ASN A 560 38.15 21.32 -1.95
C ASN A 560 36.71 21.10 -2.37
N ILE A 561 35.80 21.11 -1.41
CA ILE A 561 34.36 21.00 -1.71
C ILE A 561 33.79 22.36 -2.11
N ASP A 562 32.67 22.31 -2.90
CA ASP A 562 31.83 23.49 -3.13
C ASP A 562 31.07 23.82 -1.86
N LEU A 563 31.46 24.91 -1.18
CA LEU A 563 30.88 25.33 0.10
C LEU A 563 29.42 25.76 0.00
N GLU A 564 29.04 26.39 -1.12
CA GLU A 564 27.68 26.86 -1.34
C GLU A 564 26.73 25.66 -1.51
N ARG A 565 27.12 24.73 -2.36
CA ARG A 565 26.37 23.47 -2.57
C ARG A 565 26.26 22.65 -1.28
N ARG A 566 27.38 22.41 -0.56
CA ARG A 566 27.38 21.68 0.71
C ARG A 566 26.47 22.37 1.74
N GLY A 567 26.56 23.68 1.87
CA GLY A 567 25.72 24.45 2.76
C GLY A 567 24.23 24.36 2.40
N ALA A 568 23.90 24.40 1.10
CA ALA A 568 22.53 24.26 0.64
C ALA A 568 21.97 22.85 0.93
N ILE A 569 22.75 21.80 0.69
CA ILE A 569 22.35 20.41 0.98
C ILE A 569 22.22 20.19 2.49
N ALA A 570 23.15 20.67 3.30
CA ALA A 570 23.10 20.55 4.77
C ALA A 570 21.87 21.25 5.37
N ARG A 571 21.43 22.39 4.80
CA ARG A 571 20.15 23.04 5.15
C ARG A 571 18.96 22.14 4.81
N SER A 572 18.94 21.58 3.60
CA SER A 572 17.86 20.69 3.17
C SER A 572 17.78 19.43 4.02
N HIS A 573 18.91 18.81 4.34
CA HIS A 573 18.97 17.61 5.17
C HIS A 573 18.52 17.88 6.62
N THR A 574 18.95 19.00 7.20
CA THR A 574 18.46 19.39 8.53
C THR A 574 16.96 19.70 8.50
N ALA A 575 16.47 20.35 7.43
CA ALA A 575 15.04 20.60 7.22
C ALA A 575 14.23 19.30 7.09
N THR A 576 14.79 18.25 6.48
CA THR A 576 14.16 16.93 6.37
C THR A 576 13.85 16.35 7.75
N HIS A 577 14.78 16.39 8.70
CA HIS A 577 14.53 15.97 10.08
C HIS A 577 13.45 16.80 10.76
N MET A 578 13.40 18.11 10.50
CA MET A 578 12.36 18.99 11.04
C MET A 578 10.98 18.68 10.47
N VAL A 579 10.89 18.46 9.16
CA VAL A 579 9.63 18.06 8.48
C VAL A 579 9.16 16.70 8.99
N HIS A 580 10.07 15.72 9.12
CA HIS A 580 9.75 14.40 9.68
C HIS A 580 9.16 14.51 11.09
N LYS A 581 9.81 15.28 11.96
CA LYS A 581 9.32 15.49 13.33
C LYS A 581 7.97 16.19 13.37
N ALA A 582 7.76 17.23 12.56
CA ALA A 582 6.50 17.94 12.48
C ALA A 582 5.36 17.05 11.92
N LEU A 583 5.62 16.25 10.89
CA LEU A 583 4.66 15.26 10.38
C LEU A 583 4.22 14.27 11.47
N ARG A 584 5.16 13.81 12.30
CA ARG A 584 4.84 12.91 13.41
C ARG A 584 4.08 13.60 14.55
N GLU A 585 4.28 14.88 14.78
CA GLU A 585 3.53 15.66 15.75
C GLU A 585 2.08 15.89 15.28
N GLU A 586 1.87 16.21 14.00
CA GLU A 586 0.56 16.55 13.45
C GLU A 586 -0.27 15.34 13.01
N LEU A 587 0.38 14.32 12.43
CA LEU A 587 -0.31 13.16 11.90
C LEU A 587 -0.26 11.94 12.83
N GLY A 588 0.75 11.86 13.71
CA GLY A 588 0.97 10.76 14.62
C GLY A 588 2.31 10.04 14.43
N PRO A 589 2.73 9.23 15.42
CA PRO A 589 4.07 8.61 15.46
C PRO A 589 4.34 7.63 14.31
N GLN A 590 3.32 7.13 13.64
CA GLN A 590 3.41 6.22 12.49
C GLN A 590 3.81 6.93 11.18
N ALA A 591 3.82 8.27 11.11
CA ALA A 591 4.32 9.01 9.95
C ALA A 591 5.86 8.89 9.86
N THR A 592 6.35 7.67 9.64
CA THR A 592 7.77 7.32 9.61
C THR A 592 8.36 7.42 8.22
N GLN A 593 9.64 7.73 8.13
CA GLN A 593 10.37 7.84 6.86
C GLN A 593 10.36 6.53 6.07
N ARG A 594 10.12 6.64 4.75
CA ARG A 594 10.26 5.58 3.75
C ARG A 594 11.32 5.88 2.69
N GLY A 595 11.72 7.12 2.57
CA GLY A 595 12.77 7.59 1.70
C GLY A 595 12.93 9.09 1.82
N SER A 596 14.06 9.62 1.36
CA SER A 596 14.32 11.06 1.25
C SER A 596 15.24 11.37 0.08
N GLU A 597 15.26 12.63 -0.33
CA GLU A 597 16.27 13.21 -1.21
C GLU A 597 16.52 14.64 -0.76
N ASP A 598 17.76 14.90 -0.35
CA ASP A 598 18.22 16.20 0.10
C ASP A 598 19.15 16.79 -0.96
N ALA A 599 18.59 17.70 -1.75
CA ALA A 599 19.25 18.42 -2.84
C ALA A 599 19.52 19.88 -2.45
N PRO A 600 20.34 20.62 -3.19
CA PRO A 600 20.52 22.05 -2.95
C PRO A 600 19.17 22.79 -2.97
N ASN A 601 18.83 23.45 -1.86
CA ASN A 601 17.63 24.27 -1.68
C ASN A 601 16.28 23.54 -1.85
N ARG A 602 16.27 22.22 -1.83
CA ARG A 602 15.08 21.39 -1.99
C ARG A 602 15.21 20.10 -1.19
N LEU A 603 14.10 19.64 -0.61
CA LEU A 603 13.99 18.30 -0.05
C LEU A 603 12.77 17.58 -0.63
N ARG A 604 12.87 16.27 -0.63
CA ARG A 604 11.77 15.34 -0.88
C ARG A 604 11.73 14.33 0.25
N PHE A 605 10.57 14.13 0.85
CA PHE A 605 10.40 13.24 1.99
C PHE A 605 9.24 12.30 1.77
N ASP A 606 9.52 11.00 1.76
CA ASP A 606 8.54 9.94 1.62
C ASP A 606 8.24 9.36 3.00
N PHE A 607 6.97 9.28 3.39
CA PHE A 607 6.56 8.81 4.70
C PHE A 607 5.38 7.86 4.64
N GLN A 608 5.26 7.02 5.67
CA GLN A 608 4.17 6.07 5.82
C GLN A 608 2.91 6.80 6.22
N TRP A 609 1.89 6.78 5.37
CA TRP A 609 0.56 7.31 5.67
C TRP A 609 -0.47 6.76 4.68
N SER A 610 -1.66 6.34 5.19
CA SER A 610 -2.64 5.59 4.39
C SER A 610 -3.55 6.46 3.54
N SER A 611 -3.87 7.68 4.02
CA SER A 611 -4.79 8.62 3.37
C SER A 611 -4.11 9.93 2.99
N ALA A 612 -4.76 10.77 2.20
CA ALA A 612 -4.26 12.13 1.94
C ALA A 612 -4.41 12.97 3.21
N PRO A 613 -3.33 13.52 3.77
CA PRO A 613 -3.43 14.51 4.83
C PRO A 613 -4.29 15.70 4.38
N SER A 614 -5.05 16.28 5.29
CA SER A 614 -5.82 17.48 4.97
C SER A 614 -4.88 18.66 4.66
N LYS A 615 -5.38 19.63 3.90
CA LYS A 615 -4.61 20.87 3.65
C LYS A 615 -4.26 21.60 4.95
N ASP A 616 -5.18 21.57 5.93
CA ASP A 616 -4.95 22.20 7.22
C ASP A 616 -3.85 21.52 8.01
N ALA A 617 -3.78 20.18 7.99
CA ALA A 617 -2.68 19.43 8.59
C ALA A 617 -1.34 19.74 7.91
N MET A 618 -1.30 19.81 6.58
CA MET A 618 -0.05 20.16 5.87
C MET A 618 0.37 21.62 6.15
N ASN A 619 -0.58 22.54 6.24
CA ASN A 619 -0.31 23.92 6.64
C ASN A 619 0.20 24.00 8.10
N ALA A 620 -0.33 23.16 9.00
CA ALA A 620 0.12 23.07 10.39
C ALA A 620 1.57 22.52 10.46
N VAL A 621 1.91 21.49 9.67
CA VAL A 621 3.29 20.99 9.53
C VAL A 621 4.24 22.10 9.08
N GLU A 622 3.90 22.85 8.00
CA GLU A 622 4.72 23.96 7.52
C GLU A 622 4.87 25.05 8.56
N ALA A 623 3.79 25.45 9.21
CA ALA A 623 3.79 26.45 10.27
C ALA A 623 4.66 26.03 11.45
N ARG A 624 4.57 24.75 11.87
CA ARG A 624 5.33 24.17 12.97
C ARG A 624 6.82 24.15 12.69
N VAL A 625 7.22 23.73 11.48
CA VAL A 625 8.63 23.75 11.07
C VAL A 625 9.18 25.18 11.07
N ASN A 626 8.46 26.12 10.45
CA ASN A 626 8.90 27.54 10.41
C ASN A 626 8.86 28.21 11.78
N GLU A 627 8.01 27.78 12.71
CA GLU A 627 8.07 28.19 14.12
C GLU A 627 9.41 27.78 14.76
N LYS A 628 9.80 26.52 14.60
CA LYS A 628 11.06 25.99 15.14
C LYS A 628 12.31 26.62 14.49
N LEU A 629 12.22 27.03 13.21
CA LEU A 629 13.30 27.82 12.58
C LEU A 629 13.53 29.15 13.32
N ARG A 630 12.46 29.84 13.73
CA ARG A 630 12.56 31.12 14.45
C ARG A 630 13.11 30.97 15.86
N GLU A 631 12.97 29.81 16.49
CA GLU A 631 13.58 29.50 17.78
C GLU A 631 15.12 29.34 17.66
N ASN A 632 15.64 29.20 16.45
CA ASN A 632 17.05 29.03 16.15
C ASN A 632 17.74 27.91 16.96
N LEU A 633 17.07 26.78 17.08
CA LEU A 633 17.55 25.62 17.84
C LEU A 633 18.93 25.16 17.39
N ALA A 634 19.78 24.77 18.34
CA ALA A 634 21.07 24.17 18.03
C ALA A 634 20.91 22.76 17.44
N VAL A 635 21.75 22.44 16.47
CA VAL A 635 21.88 21.09 15.89
C VAL A 635 23.19 20.49 16.35
N THR A 636 23.11 19.41 17.12
CA THR A 636 24.29 18.72 17.68
C THR A 636 24.37 17.29 17.17
N THR A 637 25.59 16.77 17.10
CA THR A 637 25.86 15.40 16.66
C THR A 637 26.75 14.70 17.68
N GLN A 638 26.39 13.45 18.02
CA GLN A 638 27.15 12.63 18.95
C GLN A 638 27.27 11.20 18.44
N GLU A 639 28.43 10.57 18.65
CA GLU A 639 28.60 9.14 18.43
C GLU A 639 28.42 8.41 19.75
N MET A 640 27.65 7.33 19.75
CA MET A 640 27.39 6.53 20.95
C MET A 640 27.01 5.09 20.56
N LYS A 641 26.91 4.21 21.55
CA LYS A 641 26.40 2.86 21.30
C LYS A 641 24.95 2.90 20.84
N PHE A 642 24.57 1.95 19.99
CA PHE A 642 23.20 1.85 19.46
C PHE A 642 22.16 1.80 20.59
N ASP A 643 22.37 0.96 21.60
CA ASP A 643 21.44 0.81 22.73
C ASP A 643 21.29 2.11 23.54
N ASP A 644 22.38 2.87 23.72
CA ASP A 644 22.36 4.18 24.40
C ASP A 644 21.54 5.19 23.58
N ALA A 645 21.67 5.16 22.24
CA ALA A 645 20.90 6.02 21.35
C ALA A 645 19.40 5.73 21.43
N ILE A 646 19.01 4.45 21.47
CA ILE A 646 17.62 4.03 21.63
C ILE A 646 17.08 4.44 23.01
N ALA A 647 17.87 4.26 24.07
CA ALA A 647 17.50 4.70 25.41
C ALA A 647 17.27 6.22 25.51
N LEU A 648 17.98 7.01 24.69
CA LEU A 648 17.77 8.46 24.55
C LEU A 648 16.52 8.82 23.70
N GLY A 649 15.82 7.82 23.15
CA GLY A 649 14.66 8.04 22.29
C GLY A 649 15.02 8.47 20.87
N ALA A 650 16.21 8.14 20.37
CA ALA A 650 16.60 8.43 18.99
C ALA A 650 15.77 7.59 18.00
N MET A 651 15.20 8.27 17.00
CA MET A 651 14.47 7.63 15.92
C MET A 651 15.43 6.88 15.01
N HIS A 652 15.09 5.65 14.67
CA HIS A 652 15.81 4.82 13.72
C HIS A 652 14.85 4.16 12.74
N LEU A 653 15.34 3.84 11.55
CA LEU A 653 14.53 3.17 10.53
C LEU A 653 14.46 1.68 10.83
N PHE A 654 13.25 1.15 10.93
CA PHE A 654 13.06 -0.27 11.20
C PHE A 654 13.48 -1.12 9.99
N GLY A 655 14.34 -2.11 10.24
CA GLY A 655 14.87 -3.03 9.21
C GLY A 655 16.20 -2.61 8.57
N GLU A 656 16.76 -1.47 8.96
CA GLU A 656 18.15 -1.12 8.62
C GLU A 656 19.14 -1.75 9.60
N LYS A 657 20.31 -2.16 9.09
CA LYS A 657 21.39 -2.70 9.91
C LYS A 657 22.30 -1.57 10.35
N TYR A 658 22.29 -1.29 11.63
CA TYR A 658 23.17 -0.33 12.26
C TYR A 658 24.41 -1.04 12.83
N GLY A 659 25.53 -0.33 12.95
CA GLY A 659 26.71 -0.82 13.67
C GLY A 659 26.56 -0.64 15.18
N ASP A 660 27.54 -1.17 15.96
CA ASP A 660 27.54 -1.01 17.41
C ASP A 660 27.64 0.46 17.86
N ILE A 661 28.33 1.28 17.08
CA ILE A 661 28.42 2.73 17.25
C ILE A 661 27.61 3.41 16.17
N VAL A 662 26.76 4.34 16.59
CA VAL A 662 25.86 5.11 15.71
C VAL A 662 26.02 6.61 15.96
N ARG A 663 25.78 7.41 14.92
CA ARG A 663 25.76 8.86 14.99
C ARG A 663 24.33 9.37 15.18
N VAL A 664 24.10 10.07 16.28
CA VAL A 664 22.83 10.69 16.65
C VAL A 664 22.86 12.17 16.32
N VAL A 665 21.89 12.64 15.55
CA VAL A 665 21.65 14.06 15.26
C VAL A 665 20.50 14.53 16.13
N SER A 666 20.72 15.57 16.94
CA SER A 666 19.73 16.17 17.83
C SER A 666 19.48 17.63 17.46
N ILE A 667 18.21 18.04 17.40
CA ILE A 667 17.78 19.42 17.19
C ILE A 667 17.09 19.91 18.47
N GLY A 668 17.59 21.00 19.04
CA GLY A 668 17.16 21.55 20.33
C GLY A 668 17.91 20.93 21.52
N GLU A 669 18.11 21.70 22.59
CA GLU A 669 18.78 21.24 23.82
C GLU A 669 17.99 20.11 24.50
N ASP A 670 16.67 20.14 24.43
CA ASP A 670 15.75 19.11 24.89
C ASP A 670 15.65 17.90 23.94
N GLY A 671 16.28 18.01 22.75
CA GLY A 671 16.18 17.00 21.69
C GLY A 671 14.79 16.91 21.08
N TRP A 672 14.19 18.05 20.70
CA TRP A 672 12.91 18.12 20.01
C TRP A 672 12.85 17.13 18.82
N SER A 673 13.89 17.04 18.00
CA SER A 673 14.10 15.93 17.07
C SER A 673 15.40 15.22 17.40
N ARG A 674 15.40 13.88 17.39
CA ARG A 674 16.56 13.03 17.63
C ARG A 674 16.51 11.83 16.71
N GLU A 675 17.49 11.72 15.80
CA GLU A 675 17.47 10.66 14.78
C GLU A 675 18.87 10.11 14.50
N LEU A 676 18.95 8.82 14.15
CA LEU A 676 20.20 8.22 13.66
C LEU A 676 20.46 8.70 12.24
N CYS A 677 21.54 9.45 12.04
CA CYS A 677 21.85 10.02 10.73
C CYS A 677 23.36 10.19 10.50
N GLY A 678 23.84 9.70 9.35
CA GLY A 678 25.23 9.85 8.90
C GLY A 678 25.48 11.05 7.96
N GLY A 679 24.48 11.91 7.74
CA GLY A 679 24.58 13.04 6.81
C GLY A 679 25.27 14.28 7.40
N THR A 680 25.41 15.31 6.57
CA THR A 680 25.96 16.61 7.00
C THR A 680 24.84 17.57 7.37
N HIS A 681 25.04 18.34 8.43
CA HIS A 681 24.03 19.23 8.98
C HIS A 681 24.59 20.61 9.27
N ILE A 682 23.73 21.60 9.34
CA ILE A 682 24.05 22.93 9.86
C ILE A 682 24.08 22.88 11.41
N ASP A 683 24.71 23.86 12.04
CA ASP A 683 24.84 23.98 13.49
C ASP A 683 23.62 24.59 14.19
N HIS A 684 22.81 25.41 13.47
CA HIS A 684 21.61 26.05 14.00
C HIS A 684 20.52 26.13 12.93
N VAL A 685 19.29 25.74 13.27
CA VAL A 685 18.17 25.68 12.32
C VAL A 685 17.82 27.03 11.70
N GLY A 686 18.06 28.16 12.36
CA GLY A 686 17.82 29.49 11.82
C GLY A 686 18.62 29.79 10.54
N LYS A 687 19.73 29.08 10.28
CA LYS A 687 20.47 29.19 9.01
C LYS A 687 19.72 28.63 7.80
N ILE A 688 18.65 27.89 8.01
CA ILE A 688 17.77 27.43 6.93
C ILE A 688 17.01 28.61 6.29
N GLY A 689 16.58 29.57 7.09
CA GLY A 689 15.82 30.74 6.65
C GLY A 689 14.32 30.45 6.57
N ALA A 690 13.84 29.74 5.53
CA ALA A 690 12.43 29.38 5.37
C ALA A 690 12.29 27.99 4.72
N ILE A 691 11.14 27.38 4.96
CA ILE A 691 10.72 26.12 4.32
C ILE A 691 9.29 26.33 3.81
N ASN A 692 9.04 26.02 2.54
CA ASN A 692 7.69 25.98 1.96
C ASN A 692 7.40 24.58 1.43
N ILE A 693 6.29 24.00 1.86
CA ILE A 693 5.80 22.72 1.34
C ILE A 693 5.08 22.97 0.01
N MET A 694 5.63 22.45 -1.07
CA MET A 694 5.13 22.69 -2.42
C MET A 694 3.99 21.78 -2.79
N SER A 695 4.07 20.53 -2.40
CA SER A 695 3.09 19.51 -2.74
C SER A 695 3.12 18.32 -1.79
N GLU A 696 2.00 17.65 -1.72
CA GLU A 696 1.86 16.34 -1.10
C GLU A 696 1.15 15.41 -2.09
N ALA A 697 1.66 14.18 -2.27
CA ALA A 697 1.11 13.21 -3.22
C ALA A 697 1.32 11.76 -2.78
N SER A 698 0.45 10.85 -3.24
CA SER A 698 0.68 9.41 -3.10
C SER A 698 1.73 8.94 -4.11
N ILE A 699 2.69 8.13 -3.65
CA ILE A 699 3.71 7.49 -4.50
C ILE A 699 3.62 5.97 -4.47
N GLY A 700 2.71 5.45 -3.67
CA GLY A 700 2.48 4.02 -3.51
C GLY A 700 1.42 3.78 -2.46
N SER A 701 1.01 2.54 -2.30
CA SER A 701 0.03 2.19 -1.29
C SER A 701 0.58 2.41 0.12
N GLY A 702 -0.05 3.30 0.87
CA GLY A 702 0.36 3.64 2.22
C GLY A 702 1.65 4.47 2.30
N VAL A 703 2.14 5.05 1.18
CA VAL A 703 3.31 5.93 1.17
C VAL A 703 2.96 7.25 0.49
N ARG A 704 3.22 8.32 1.21
CA ARG A 704 3.00 9.70 0.76
C ARG A 704 4.33 10.42 0.60
N ARG A 705 4.36 11.39 -0.28
CA ARG A 705 5.53 12.21 -0.57
C ARG A 705 5.24 13.67 -0.31
N VAL A 706 6.12 14.32 0.41
CA VAL A 706 6.20 15.78 0.53
C VAL A 706 7.38 16.27 -0.28
N ASP A 707 7.14 17.25 -1.16
CA ASP A 707 8.16 18.04 -1.81
C ASP A 707 8.18 19.44 -1.16
N ALA A 708 9.37 19.90 -0.75
CA ALA A 708 9.52 21.22 -0.14
C ALA A 708 10.76 21.95 -0.67
N VAL A 709 10.69 23.28 -0.71
CA VAL A 709 11.82 24.16 -1.01
C VAL A 709 12.35 24.78 0.28
N VAL A 710 13.66 25.00 0.31
CA VAL A 710 14.42 25.36 1.53
C VAL A 710 15.34 26.54 1.24
N GLY A 711 15.46 27.45 2.18
CA GLY A 711 16.44 28.53 2.11
C GLY A 711 16.25 29.42 0.88
N GLN A 712 17.28 29.48 0.03
CA GLN A 712 17.22 30.27 -1.21
C GLN A 712 16.07 29.85 -2.12
N GLY A 713 15.80 28.53 -2.24
CA GLY A 713 14.67 28.03 -3.02
C GLY A 713 13.31 28.48 -2.49
N ALA A 714 13.16 28.55 -1.15
CA ALA A 714 11.94 29.07 -0.51
C ALA A 714 11.79 30.59 -0.75
N TYR A 715 12.90 31.33 -0.68
CA TYR A 715 12.88 32.77 -1.02
C TYR A 715 12.45 33.01 -2.47
N GLU A 716 13.03 32.31 -3.42
CA GLU A 716 12.69 32.44 -4.84
C GLU A 716 11.25 32.06 -5.14
N PHE A 717 10.74 31.03 -4.46
CA PHE A 717 9.33 30.65 -4.57
C PHE A 717 8.43 31.77 -4.08
N ASN A 718 8.63 32.27 -2.87
CA ASN A 718 7.84 33.34 -2.29
C ASN A 718 7.94 34.65 -3.11
N ALA A 719 9.11 34.97 -3.65
CA ALA A 719 9.31 36.14 -4.52
C ALA A 719 8.49 36.02 -5.84
N ARG A 720 8.43 34.84 -6.44
CA ARG A 720 7.61 34.58 -7.63
C ARG A 720 6.11 34.70 -7.32
N GLU A 721 5.65 34.12 -6.20
CA GLU A 721 4.26 34.25 -5.78
C GLU A 721 3.88 35.70 -5.50
N HIS A 722 4.75 36.47 -4.81
CA HIS A 722 4.55 37.87 -4.57
C HIS A 722 4.45 38.69 -5.87
N ALA A 723 5.34 38.43 -6.82
CA ALA A 723 5.29 39.10 -8.14
C ALA A 723 4.00 38.75 -8.91
N LEU A 724 3.57 37.48 -8.88
CA LEU A 724 2.33 37.05 -9.52
C LEU A 724 1.08 37.72 -8.88
N VAL A 725 1.03 37.74 -7.55
CA VAL A 725 -0.05 38.41 -6.81
C VAL A 725 -0.07 39.91 -7.14
N SER A 726 1.07 40.57 -7.19
CA SER A 726 1.18 41.98 -7.57
C SER A 726 0.66 42.23 -8.99
N GLN A 727 1.09 41.40 -9.96
CA GLN A 727 0.63 41.49 -11.35
C GLN A 727 -0.89 41.28 -11.47
N LEU A 728 -1.46 40.31 -10.76
CA LEU A 728 -2.90 40.06 -10.74
C LEU A 728 -3.66 41.25 -10.10
N SER A 729 -3.12 41.81 -9.02
CA SER A 729 -3.67 42.98 -8.34
C SER A 729 -3.75 44.17 -9.29
N ASP A 730 -2.68 44.45 -10.04
CA ASP A 730 -2.63 45.50 -11.06
C ASP A 730 -3.65 45.23 -12.18
N MET A 731 -3.75 44.03 -12.70
CA MET A 731 -4.69 43.67 -13.78
C MET A 731 -6.16 43.91 -13.39
N VAL A 732 -6.53 43.64 -12.14
CA VAL A 732 -7.91 43.79 -11.69
C VAL A 732 -8.15 45.08 -10.90
N ASN A 733 -7.10 45.89 -10.73
CA ASN A 733 -7.09 47.16 -9.98
C ASN A 733 -7.66 46.93 -8.55
N ALA A 734 -7.03 46.05 -7.80
CA ALA A 734 -7.39 45.71 -6.42
C ALA A 734 -6.14 45.53 -5.58
N ARG A 735 -6.22 45.68 -4.26
CA ARG A 735 -5.13 45.33 -3.35
C ARG A 735 -5.02 43.80 -3.20
N PRO A 736 -3.86 43.27 -2.84
CA PRO A 736 -3.65 41.82 -2.65
C PRO A 736 -4.69 41.17 -1.73
N ASP A 737 -5.07 41.81 -0.64
CA ASP A 737 -6.05 41.36 0.34
C ASP A 737 -7.51 41.38 -0.19
N GLU A 738 -7.78 42.18 -1.22
CA GLU A 738 -9.09 42.29 -1.86
C GLU A 738 -9.20 41.48 -3.17
N LEU A 739 -8.11 40.84 -3.60
CA LEU A 739 -8.00 40.19 -4.91
C LEU A 739 -9.08 39.13 -5.14
N ALA A 740 -9.32 38.28 -4.15
CA ALA A 740 -10.30 37.22 -4.24
C ALA A 740 -11.74 37.77 -4.38
N GLU A 741 -12.07 38.79 -3.62
CA GLU A 741 -13.37 39.45 -3.68
C GLU A 741 -13.56 40.14 -5.03
N ARG A 742 -12.51 40.82 -5.53
CA ARG A 742 -12.55 41.52 -6.82
C ARG A 742 -12.76 40.56 -7.99
N VAL A 743 -12.06 39.41 -7.99
CA VAL A 743 -12.23 38.35 -9.00
C VAL A 743 -13.67 37.80 -8.94
N ASN A 744 -14.20 37.50 -7.76
CA ASN A 744 -15.57 37.01 -7.60
C ASN A 744 -16.59 38.06 -8.12
N MET A 745 -16.36 39.36 -7.85
CA MET A 745 -17.21 40.41 -8.37
C MET A 745 -17.14 40.50 -9.90
N LEU A 746 -15.97 40.35 -10.50
CA LEU A 746 -15.81 40.33 -11.97
C LEU A 746 -16.51 39.14 -12.61
N LEU A 747 -16.38 37.95 -12.02
CA LEU A 747 -17.10 36.74 -12.46
C LEU A 747 -18.63 36.90 -12.35
N ALA A 748 -19.12 37.54 -11.26
CA ALA A 748 -20.54 37.81 -11.08
C ALA A 748 -21.05 38.82 -12.13
N LYS A 749 -20.27 39.89 -12.42
CA LYS A 749 -20.59 40.84 -13.49
C LYS A 749 -20.60 40.21 -14.87
N LEU A 750 -19.65 39.33 -15.18
CA LEU A 750 -19.61 38.61 -16.44
C LEU A 750 -20.87 37.75 -16.61
N LYS A 751 -21.21 36.95 -15.58
CA LYS A 751 -22.43 36.13 -15.59
C LYS A 751 -23.72 36.95 -15.76
N GLU A 752 -23.80 38.11 -15.13
CA GLU A 752 -24.96 39.01 -15.26
C GLU A 752 -25.00 39.63 -16.68
N SER A 753 -23.83 39.98 -17.23
CA SER A 753 -23.73 40.48 -18.62
C SER A 753 -24.19 39.44 -19.64
N ASP A 754 -23.74 38.20 -19.48
CA ASP A 754 -24.16 37.10 -20.35
C ASP A 754 -25.67 36.86 -20.26
N ARG A 755 -26.24 36.91 -19.04
CA ARG A 755 -27.70 36.80 -18.84
C ARG A 755 -28.47 37.92 -19.50
N ARG A 756 -28.00 39.17 -19.43
CA ARG A 756 -28.61 40.33 -20.09
C ARG A 756 -28.56 40.20 -21.60
N LEU A 757 -27.43 39.75 -22.13
CA LEU A 757 -27.24 39.52 -23.56
C LEU A 757 -28.20 38.41 -24.06
N ALA A 758 -28.31 37.29 -23.34
CA ALA A 758 -29.24 36.22 -23.67
C ALA A 758 -30.70 36.73 -23.66
N ALA A 759 -31.11 37.49 -22.63
CA ALA A 759 -32.44 38.08 -22.55
C ALA A 759 -32.71 39.09 -23.67
N MET A 760 -31.72 39.84 -24.10
CA MET A 760 -31.83 40.78 -25.22
C MET A 760 -32.08 40.01 -26.55
N TYR A 761 -31.31 38.92 -26.80
CA TYR A 761 -31.52 38.06 -27.97
C TYR A 761 -32.90 37.41 -27.95
N GLU A 762 -33.36 36.90 -26.82
CA GLU A 762 -34.71 36.32 -26.67
C GLU A 762 -35.79 37.36 -26.95
N SER A 763 -35.66 38.59 -26.44
CA SER A 763 -36.58 39.67 -26.71
C SER A 763 -36.62 40.09 -28.19
N GLN A 764 -35.45 40.17 -28.82
CA GLN A 764 -35.31 40.48 -30.24
C GLN A 764 -35.95 39.37 -31.11
N LEU A 765 -35.76 38.14 -30.74
CA LEU A 765 -36.32 36.97 -31.40
C LEU A 765 -37.87 36.99 -31.29
N ALA A 766 -38.40 37.20 -30.08
CA ALA A 766 -39.83 37.32 -29.85
C ALA A 766 -40.48 38.51 -30.64
N ALA A 767 -39.80 39.65 -30.71
CA ALA A 767 -40.23 40.82 -31.47
C ALA A 767 -40.30 40.53 -32.98
N SER A 768 -39.63 39.56 -33.50
CA SER A 768 -39.68 39.14 -34.91
C SER A 768 -40.94 38.35 -35.31
N VAL A 769 -41.67 37.79 -34.33
CA VAL A 769 -42.81 36.91 -34.54
C VAL A 769 -43.96 37.61 -35.36
N PRO A 770 -44.42 38.82 -35.01
CA PRO A 770 -45.49 39.49 -35.79
C PRO A 770 -45.11 39.74 -37.24
N THR A 771 -43.90 40.13 -37.54
CA THR A 771 -43.37 40.34 -38.88
C THR A 771 -43.37 39.05 -39.69
N LEU A 772 -42.82 37.97 -39.11
CA LEU A 772 -42.81 36.64 -39.77
C LEU A 772 -44.21 36.12 -40.07
N VAL A 773 -45.15 36.37 -39.15
CA VAL A 773 -46.56 35.94 -39.34
C VAL A 773 -47.19 36.80 -40.44
N ALA A 774 -46.97 38.12 -40.47
CA ALA A 774 -47.52 39.02 -41.48
C ALA A 774 -47.01 38.68 -42.91
N GLU A 775 -45.68 38.46 -43.03
CA GLU A 775 -45.02 38.11 -44.30
C GLU A 775 -45.56 36.75 -44.82
N ALA A 776 -45.68 35.75 -43.98
CA ALA A 776 -46.18 34.43 -44.37
C ALA A 776 -47.68 34.48 -44.75
N LYS A 777 -48.51 35.29 -44.07
CA LYS A 777 -49.91 35.49 -44.37
C LYS A 777 -50.12 36.23 -45.72
N ALA A 778 -49.25 37.16 -46.03
CA ALA A 778 -49.29 37.94 -47.27
C ALA A 778 -48.89 37.10 -48.50
N SER A 779 -48.23 35.98 -48.33
CA SER A 779 -47.82 35.08 -49.41
C SER A 779 -49.05 34.44 -50.09
N SER A 780 -49.11 34.43 -51.44
CA SER A 780 -50.13 33.76 -52.24
C SER A 780 -49.81 32.27 -52.48
N ALA A 781 -48.72 31.73 -51.96
CA ALA A 781 -48.28 30.36 -52.14
C ALA A 781 -49.23 29.36 -51.45
N PRO A 782 -49.44 28.13 -52.03
CA PRO A 782 -50.35 27.14 -51.48
C PRO A 782 -49.91 26.64 -50.11
N VAL A 783 -48.61 26.76 -49.78
CA VAL A 783 -48.06 26.51 -48.44
C VAL A 783 -47.46 27.80 -47.93
N LYS A 784 -47.87 28.23 -46.72
CA LYS A 784 -47.33 29.42 -46.04
C LYS A 784 -45.96 29.09 -45.41
N VAL A 785 -44.88 29.61 -45.98
CA VAL A 785 -43.52 29.42 -45.48
C VAL A 785 -43.04 30.68 -44.75
N ALA A 786 -42.81 30.59 -43.44
CA ALA A 786 -42.12 31.64 -42.66
C ALA A 786 -40.67 31.19 -42.44
N LYS A 787 -39.72 31.86 -43.10
CA LYS A 787 -38.30 31.57 -42.95
C LYS A 787 -37.50 32.81 -42.60
N LYS A 788 -36.51 32.69 -41.68
CA LYS A 788 -35.64 33.79 -41.35
C LYS A 788 -34.32 33.31 -40.73
N ASN A 789 -33.25 33.96 -41.16
CA ASN A 789 -32.00 33.91 -40.40
C ASN A 789 -32.16 34.96 -39.26
N VAL A 790 -32.22 34.45 -38.01
CA VAL A 790 -32.45 35.29 -36.83
C VAL A 790 -31.16 35.81 -36.23
N GLY A 791 -30.00 35.54 -36.84
CA GLY A 791 -28.71 35.91 -36.31
C GLY A 791 -28.35 35.16 -35.03
N HIS A 792 -28.32 35.84 -33.89
CA HIS A 792 -28.19 35.24 -32.59
C HIS A 792 -29.55 35.08 -31.91
N PHE A 793 -29.74 33.92 -31.23
CA PHE A 793 -31.04 33.58 -30.61
C PHE A 793 -30.98 33.17 -29.13
N GLY A 794 -29.91 33.47 -28.39
CA GLY A 794 -29.81 33.12 -26.98
C GLY A 794 -29.87 31.62 -26.75
N SER A 795 -31.00 31.09 -26.26
CA SER A 795 -31.15 29.68 -25.92
C SER A 795 -31.88 28.84 -26.98
N PHE A 796 -31.66 27.54 -27.00
CA PHE A 796 -32.39 26.58 -27.88
C PHE A 796 -33.90 26.58 -27.60
N ASP A 797 -34.28 26.77 -26.33
CA ASP A 797 -35.68 26.85 -25.93
C ASP A 797 -36.36 28.10 -26.46
N ALA A 798 -35.64 29.22 -26.51
CA ALA A 798 -36.13 30.47 -27.10
C ALA A 798 -36.41 30.30 -28.61
N LEU A 799 -35.46 29.72 -29.35
CA LEU A 799 -35.62 29.42 -30.76
C LEU A 799 -36.84 28.48 -31.02
N ARG A 800 -36.91 27.40 -30.25
CA ARG A 800 -38.01 26.42 -30.30
C ARG A 800 -39.37 27.10 -30.04
N LYS A 801 -39.46 27.86 -28.95
CA LYS A 801 -40.66 28.60 -28.56
C LYS A 801 -41.12 29.54 -29.69
N THR A 802 -40.19 30.32 -30.25
CA THR A 802 -40.48 31.26 -31.33
C THR A 802 -41.02 30.57 -32.58
N VAL A 803 -40.35 29.47 -33.01
CA VAL A 803 -40.83 28.66 -34.15
C VAL A 803 -42.24 28.16 -33.92
N LEU A 804 -42.56 27.68 -32.73
CA LEU A 804 -43.87 27.17 -32.35
C LEU A 804 -44.90 28.29 -32.24
N ASP A 805 -44.53 29.48 -31.73
CA ASP A 805 -45.40 30.64 -31.63
C ASP A 805 -45.78 31.17 -33.00
N VAL A 806 -44.81 31.28 -33.94
CA VAL A 806 -45.10 31.65 -35.34
C VAL A 806 -46.05 30.67 -36.00
N ARG A 807 -45.82 29.37 -35.84
CA ARG A 807 -46.72 28.29 -36.34
C ARG A 807 -48.14 28.45 -35.77
N GLY A 808 -48.24 28.62 -34.44
CA GLY A 808 -49.56 28.74 -33.78
C GLY A 808 -50.34 29.96 -34.26
N GLN A 809 -49.69 31.13 -34.50
CA GLN A 809 -50.34 32.34 -34.98
C GLN A 809 -50.73 32.30 -36.47
N LEU A 810 -50.08 31.42 -37.25
CA LEU A 810 -50.47 31.16 -38.64
C LEU A 810 -51.68 30.25 -38.80
N GLY A 811 -52.03 29.48 -37.74
CA GLY A 811 -53.22 28.63 -37.64
C GLY A 811 -53.12 27.30 -38.32
N GLU A 812 -54.25 26.59 -38.43
CA GLU A 812 -54.34 25.25 -39.03
C GLU A 812 -55.11 25.21 -40.34
N ASP A 813 -55.73 26.35 -40.78
CA ASP A 813 -56.60 26.44 -41.93
C ASP A 813 -55.85 26.26 -43.27
N ALA A 814 -54.58 26.54 -43.31
CA ALA A 814 -53.72 26.37 -44.48
C ALA A 814 -52.42 25.64 -44.09
N PRO A 815 -51.76 24.94 -45.01
CA PRO A 815 -50.47 24.33 -44.76
C PRO A 815 -49.40 25.38 -44.40
N VAL A 816 -48.72 25.16 -43.24
CA VAL A 816 -47.71 26.06 -42.67
C VAL A 816 -46.39 25.36 -42.41
N VAL A 817 -45.31 26.00 -42.82
CA VAL A 817 -43.93 25.63 -42.48
C VAL A 817 -43.23 26.85 -41.89
N VAL A 818 -42.65 26.72 -40.74
CA VAL A 818 -41.80 27.74 -40.09
C VAL A 818 -40.37 27.21 -39.98
N ALA A 819 -39.41 27.95 -40.51
CA ALA A 819 -38.00 27.59 -40.48
C ALA A 819 -37.15 28.79 -39.99
N LEU A 820 -36.61 28.70 -38.80
CA LEU A 820 -35.72 29.71 -38.25
C LEU A 820 -34.34 29.09 -38.08
N ALA A 821 -33.32 29.89 -38.41
CA ALA A 821 -31.92 29.45 -38.21
C ALA A 821 -31.09 30.63 -37.68
N GLY A 822 -30.05 30.30 -36.93
CA GLY A 822 -29.15 31.30 -36.35
C GLY A 822 -28.06 30.61 -35.50
N MET A 823 -27.39 31.41 -34.70
CA MET A 823 -26.35 30.97 -33.76
C MET A 823 -26.83 31.16 -32.30
N ASN A 824 -26.52 30.20 -31.42
CA ASN A 824 -26.71 30.37 -30.00
C ASN A 824 -25.60 31.26 -29.39
N GLU A 825 -25.65 31.53 -28.09
CA GLU A 825 -24.65 32.29 -27.36
C GLU A 825 -23.22 31.69 -27.42
N ASP A 826 -23.09 30.39 -27.58
CA ASP A 826 -21.78 29.69 -27.77
C ASP A 826 -21.27 29.77 -29.24
N GLY A 827 -21.97 30.49 -30.12
CA GLY A 827 -21.63 30.55 -31.55
C GLY A 827 -21.94 29.26 -32.34
N LYS A 828 -22.76 28.34 -31.76
CA LYS A 828 -23.17 27.10 -32.44
C LYS A 828 -24.38 27.34 -33.30
N PRO A 829 -24.30 27.19 -34.62
CA PRO A 829 -25.39 27.43 -35.52
C PRO A 829 -26.40 26.29 -35.53
N MET A 830 -27.70 26.63 -35.57
CA MET A 830 -28.80 25.68 -35.62
C MET A 830 -29.91 26.13 -36.55
N VAL A 831 -30.66 25.15 -37.06
CA VAL A 831 -31.96 25.37 -37.76
C VAL A 831 -33.06 24.64 -37.02
N ALA A 832 -34.16 25.28 -36.79
CA ALA A 832 -35.38 24.74 -36.20
C ALA A 832 -36.56 24.86 -37.21
N VAL A 833 -37.28 23.77 -37.41
CA VAL A 833 -38.42 23.74 -38.32
C VAL A 833 -39.64 23.19 -37.61
N ALA A 834 -40.78 23.83 -37.81
CA ALA A 834 -42.11 23.32 -37.41
C ALA A 834 -43.11 23.32 -38.56
N THR A 835 -44.00 22.32 -38.53
CA THR A 835 -45.10 22.20 -39.50
C THR A 835 -46.45 22.04 -38.79
N ASN A 836 -47.51 22.63 -39.32
CA ASN A 836 -48.86 22.43 -38.79
C ASN A 836 -49.51 21.09 -39.31
N GLU A 837 -50.71 20.77 -38.85
CA GLU A 837 -51.42 19.54 -39.24
C GLU A 837 -51.75 19.55 -40.72
N ALA A 838 -52.18 20.68 -41.27
CA ALA A 838 -52.55 20.79 -42.68
C ALA A 838 -51.31 20.49 -43.60
N ALA A 839 -50.11 20.98 -43.23
CA ALA A 839 -48.88 20.69 -43.98
C ALA A 839 -48.51 19.18 -43.89
N ARG A 840 -48.66 18.56 -42.69
CA ARG A 840 -48.39 17.15 -42.52
C ARG A 840 -49.33 16.23 -43.29
N LYS A 841 -50.60 16.61 -43.42
CA LYS A 841 -51.55 15.87 -44.30
C LYS A 841 -51.15 15.89 -45.77
N GLN A 842 -50.39 16.90 -46.22
CA GLN A 842 -49.78 16.97 -47.55
C GLN A 842 -48.39 16.31 -47.62
N GLY A 843 -47.98 15.53 -46.64
CA GLY A 843 -46.65 14.85 -46.60
C GLY A 843 -45.47 15.73 -46.17
N ILE A 844 -45.71 17.01 -45.83
CA ILE A 844 -44.64 17.96 -45.45
C ILE A 844 -44.36 17.83 -43.95
N LYS A 845 -43.27 17.10 -43.59
CA LYS A 845 -42.90 16.79 -42.19
C LYS A 845 -41.63 17.56 -41.79
N ALA A 846 -41.62 18.12 -40.60
CA ALA A 846 -40.47 18.92 -40.09
C ALA A 846 -39.17 18.13 -40.05
N GLY A 847 -39.19 16.85 -39.68
CA GLY A 847 -38.01 16.01 -39.66
C GLY A 847 -37.38 15.79 -41.04
N ASP A 848 -38.19 15.71 -42.12
CA ASP A 848 -37.70 15.55 -43.49
C ASP A 848 -37.09 16.85 -44.02
N LEU A 849 -37.70 17.99 -43.70
CA LEU A 849 -37.21 19.33 -44.05
C LEU A 849 -35.85 19.60 -43.35
N VAL A 850 -35.75 19.28 -42.10
CA VAL A 850 -34.49 19.46 -41.33
C VAL A 850 -33.39 18.53 -41.85
N ARG A 851 -33.69 17.26 -42.20
CA ARG A 851 -32.71 16.36 -42.81
C ARG A 851 -32.20 16.88 -44.15
N GLY A 852 -33.07 17.45 -44.94
CA GLY A 852 -32.69 18.08 -46.21
C GLY A 852 -31.77 19.30 -46.03
N ALA A 853 -32.15 20.17 -45.11
CA ALA A 853 -31.32 21.32 -44.70
C ALA A 853 -29.95 20.88 -44.12
N SER A 854 -29.94 19.85 -43.26
CA SER A 854 -28.70 19.30 -42.66
C SER A 854 -27.72 18.76 -43.70
N LYS A 855 -28.19 18.19 -44.83
CA LYS A 855 -27.33 17.72 -45.92
C LYS A 855 -26.56 18.85 -46.57
N VAL A 856 -27.17 20.02 -46.72
CA VAL A 856 -26.54 21.22 -47.29
C VAL A 856 -25.47 21.79 -46.29
N LEU A 857 -25.68 21.59 -45.02
CA LEU A 857 -24.90 22.22 -43.91
C LEU A 857 -23.81 21.32 -43.33
N GLY A 858 -23.71 20.08 -43.82
CA GLY A 858 -22.73 19.09 -43.26
C GLY A 858 -22.97 18.72 -41.80
N GLY A 859 -24.20 18.94 -41.29
CA GLY A 859 -24.60 18.68 -39.90
C GLY A 859 -25.49 17.45 -39.80
N GLY A 860 -25.89 17.11 -38.56
CA GLY A 860 -26.84 16.04 -38.22
C GLY A 860 -28.06 16.63 -37.50
N GLY A 861 -29.26 16.13 -37.81
CA GLY A 861 -30.45 16.54 -37.11
C GLY A 861 -31.62 15.61 -37.35
N GLY A 862 -32.66 15.79 -36.56
CA GLY A 862 -33.88 15.01 -36.65
C GLY A 862 -34.93 15.55 -35.68
N GLY A 863 -36.09 14.93 -35.66
CA GLY A 863 -37.13 15.31 -34.73
C GLY A 863 -38.45 14.64 -35.12
N LYS A 864 -39.53 15.11 -34.49
CA LYS A 864 -40.90 14.64 -34.73
C LYS A 864 -41.42 15.25 -36.05
N PRO A 865 -42.52 14.71 -36.60
CA PRO A 865 -43.14 15.24 -37.84
C PRO A 865 -43.60 16.68 -37.71
N ASP A 866 -43.92 17.15 -36.50
CA ASP A 866 -44.43 18.48 -36.23
C ASP A 866 -43.36 19.50 -35.84
N PHE A 867 -42.20 19.03 -35.35
CA PHE A 867 -41.08 19.86 -34.95
C PHE A 867 -39.74 19.10 -35.03
N ALA A 868 -38.75 19.72 -35.62
CA ALA A 868 -37.40 19.16 -35.73
C ALA A 868 -36.32 20.24 -35.66
N MET A 869 -35.11 19.86 -35.23
CA MET A 869 -33.93 20.75 -35.15
C MET A 869 -32.67 20.04 -35.66
N ALA A 870 -31.77 20.81 -36.24
CA ALA A 870 -30.42 20.34 -36.60
C ALA A 870 -29.33 21.33 -36.24
N GLY A 871 -28.18 20.81 -35.81
CA GLY A 871 -26.95 21.58 -35.72
C GLY A 871 -26.32 21.78 -37.10
N ILE A 872 -25.65 22.90 -37.27
CA ILE A 872 -24.98 23.30 -38.52
C ILE A 872 -23.48 23.35 -38.22
N ARG A 873 -22.62 22.93 -39.14
CA ARG A 873 -21.16 23.03 -38.97
C ARG A 873 -20.59 24.30 -39.60
N ASP A 874 -21.24 24.82 -40.63
CA ASP A 874 -20.77 25.98 -41.40
C ASP A 874 -21.75 27.13 -41.24
N THR A 875 -21.40 28.16 -40.50
CA THR A 875 -22.23 29.37 -40.26
C THR A 875 -22.49 30.18 -41.49
N SER A 876 -21.61 30.13 -42.53
CA SER A 876 -21.78 30.88 -43.78
C SER A 876 -22.96 30.38 -44.63
N LYS A 877 -23.47 29.17 -44.34
CA LYS A 877 -24.51 28.48 -45.09
C LYS A 877 -25.89 28.48 -44.43
N ILE A 878 -26.12 29.33 -43.43
CA ILE A 878 -27.41 29.43 -42.74
C ILE A 878 -28.55 29.77 -43.74
N ASP A 879 -28.32 30.72 -44.61
CA ASP A 879 -29.34 31.14 -45.60
C ASP A 879 -29.58 30.05 -46.66
N ASP A 880 -28.53 29.33 -47.05
CA ASP A 880 -28.65 28.19 -47.95
C ASP A 880 -29.50 27.06 -47.35
N ALA A 881 -29.39 26.82 -46.05
CA ALA A 881 -30.21 25.89 -45.30
C ALA A 881 -31.68 26.26 -45.32
N LEU A 882 -31.96 27.52 -45.05
CA LEU A 882 -33.35 28.05 -45.09
C LEU A 882 -33.94 27.95 -46.52
N ASN A 883 -33.14 28.23 -47.55
CA ASN A 883 -33.54 28.05 -48.92
C ASN A 883 -33.76 26.57 -49.30
N ALA A 884 -32.97 25.67 -48.81
CA ALA A 884 -33.17 24.23 -48.99
C ALA A 884 -34.48 23.75 -48.38
N VAL A 885 -34.87 24.26 -47.19
CA VAL A 885 -36.21 23.97 -46.62
C VAL A 885 -37.30 24.39 -47.57
N GLU A 886 -37.24 25.59 -48.13
CA GLU A 886 -38.25 26.09 -49.07
C GLU A 886 -38.28 25.28 -50.38
N GLY A 887 -37.10 24.90 -50.91
CA GLY A 887 -36.99 24.02 -52.10
C GLY A 887 -37.66 22.67 -51.89
N ILE A 888 -37.43 22.01 -50.75
CA ILE A 888 -38.07 20.74 -50.43
C ILE A 888 -39.59 20.87 -50.30
N VAL A 889 -40.06 21.97 -49.75
CA VAL A 889 -41.51 22.25 -49.67
C VAL A 889 -42.11 22.31 -51.07
N LYS A 890 -41.47 22.99 -52.04
CA LYS A 890 -41.90 23.10 -53.42
C LYS A 890 -41.91 21.73 -54.14
N GLU A 891 -40.83 20.92 -53.97
CA GLU A 891 -40.76 19.58 -54.54
C GLU A 891 -41.86 18.64 -53.97
N ASN A 892 -42.18 18.74 -52.70
CA ASN A 892 -43.26 17.92 -52.12
C ASN A 892 -44.65 18.33 -52.64
N LEU A 893 -44.87 19.61 -52.93
CA LEU A 893 -46.09 20.07 -53.58
C LEU A 893 -46.23 19.59 -55.05
N GLU A 894 -45.13 19.58 -55.81
CA GLU A 894 -45.09 19.07 -57.19
C GLU A 894 -45.36 17.52 -57.25
N LYS A 895 -44.96 16.81 -56.23
CA LYS A 895 -45.23 15.35 -56.13
C LYS A 895 -46.62 14.99 -55.65
N ALA A 896 -47.33 15.93 -55.00
CA ALA A 896 -48.68 15.76 -54.50
C ALA A 896 -49.78 16.15 -55.49
N ASN A 897 -49.46 16.98 -56.48
CA ASN A 897 -50.29 17.31 -57.69
C ASN A 897 -50.01 16.32 -58.81
#